data_f6cef92b3e9f117a644ff0d914dda366
#
_entry.id   f6cef92b3e9f117a644ff0d914dda366
#
_cell.length_a   1.000
_cell.length_b   1.000
_cell.length_c   1.000
_cell.angle_alpha   90.00
_cell.angle_beta   90.00
_cell.angle_gamma   90.00
#
_symmetry.space_group_name_H-M   'P 1'
#
loop_
_entity.id
_entity.type
_entity.pdbx_description
1 polymer ?
#
loop_
_entity_poly.entity_id
_entity_poly.type
_entity_poly.pdbx_seq_one_letter_code
_entity_poly.pdbx_strand_id
1 'polypeptide(L)'
;MANILYYVDPRRDKLQLCYSVTPSAARWLFCHLGLLQILPHECGRHCFPYMRAWACHQSWKGSELFAVPALHFHNEGKNYMGSRTINVADSIEEYLGRRDWRINANANQDFSLGGLILNNAGKVTANYWLDEVFSEAAGNAHRAGDIHIHDLDMLSGYCAGWSLRRVLEEGFGGVPGTISSAPPKHFSSACGQIVNFLGTLQNEWAGAQAFSSFDTYMAPFVRLDNLSYGQVLQYMQEFIFNLNVPSRWGTQTPFTNLTFDWHCPTDLRDQTPLIGGEPVDFCYGDLEAEMVIINRAFIEVMSAGDADGRPFTFPIPTYNITPDFDWDSENAEALFTMTAKYGLPYFQNFLNSDLDPGMIRSMCCRLQLDLRELLKRGNGLFGSAELTGSIGVVTLNCARLGYLYRGDEEALLARVAELVDLGVDTLERRRAFVNKCLEKGLFPYTKRWLPSLDNHFSTIGVNGCNEMIRNFTADTYDLTDPRGHAQALRLLEQVRALLVDAQEKTGHLYNLEASPAEGATYRFAREDLKRYPDILHAGTAEEPYYTNSSQLPVAHTPDPFAALQAQEDLQTQYTGGTVLHLYMGSAMSTGKACATLVRRSLENFRLPYVTITPTFSICNSHGYISGEHPHCPDCGSSTEMWTRVMGYFRPVSSFNTGKKGEFHERQYFDERLAASV
;
A
#
# COMPACT_ATOMS: atom_id res chain seq x y z
N MET A 1 22.41 -41.56 -7.61
CA MET A 1 21.57 -40.78 -8.57
C MET A 1 20.43 -41.71 -8.98
N ALA A 2 19.19 -41.28 -8.78
CA ALA A 2 18.02 -42.03 -9.22
C ALA A 2 17.65 -41.58 -10.63
N ASN A 3 17.62 -42.50 -11.58
CA ASN A 3 17.11 -42.22 -12.91
C ASN A 3 15.60 -42.52 -12.94
N ILE A 4 14.82 -41.52 -13.29
CA ILE A 4 13.36 -41.64 -13.45
C ILE A 4 13.10 -41.98 -14.92
N LEU A 5 12.51 -43.18 -15.18
CA LEU A 5 12.10 -43.59 -16.51
C LEU A 5 10.58 -43.50 -16.61
N TYR A 6 10.09 -42.81 -17.63
CA TYR A 6 8.67 -42.75 -17.97
C TYR A 6 8.34 -43.84 -19.00
N TYR A 7 7.28 -44.57 -18.74
CA TYR A 7 6.71 -45.54 -19.70
C TYR A 7 5.25 -45.20 -19.94
N VAL A 8 4.88 -45.09 -21.21
CA VAL A 8 3.48 -44.88 -21.62
C VAL A 8 2.98 -46.20 -22.19
N ASP A 9 1.98 -46.81 -21.56
CA ASP A 9 1.29 -47.99 -22.13
C ASP A 9 0.29 -47.51 -23.19
N PRO A 10 0.52 -47.78 -24.47
CA PRO A 10 -0.33 -47.32 -25.56
C PRO A 10 -1.76 -47.89 -25.58
N ARG A 11 -2.09 -48.81 -24.65
CA ARG A 11 -3.41 -49.44 -24.57
C ARG A 11 -4.32 -48.90 -23.47
N ARG A 12 -3.82 -48.02 -22.60
CA ARG A 12 -4.59 -47.57 -21.41
C ARG A 12 -4.60 -46.09 -21.10
N ASP A 13 -4.02 -45.24 -21.90
CA ASP A 13 -3.97 -43.78 -21.69
C ASP A 13 -3.60 -43.34 -20.23
N LYS A 14 -2.78 -44.15 -19.53
CA LYS A 14 -2.33 -43.84 -18.17
C LYS A 14 -0.82 -43.82 -18.08
N LEU A 15 -0.31 -42.75 -17.51
CA LEU A 15 1.11 -42.62 -17.18
C LEU A 15 1.46 -43.52 -15.98
N GLN A 16 2.36 -44.46 -16.15
CA GLN A 16 2.86 -45.27 -15.06
C GLN A 16 4.31 -44.90 -14.77
N LEU A 17 4.56 -44.43 -13.55
CA LEU A 17 5.90 -44.06 -13.07
C LEU A 17 6.64 -45.31 -12.57
N CYS A 18 7.75 -45.66 -13.20
CA CYS A 18 8.65 -46.71 -12.73
C CYS A 18 9.96 -46.11 -12.23
N TYR A 19 10.35 -46.47 -11.01
CA TYR A 19 11.62 -46.04 -10.42
C TYR A 19 12.61 -47.18 -10.43
N SER A 20 13.83 -46.95 -10.92
CA SER A 20 14.95 -47.84 -10.74
C SER A 20 15.88 -47.30 -9.66
N VAL A 21 15.91 -47.95 -8.51
CA VAL A 21 16.79 -47.59 -7.38
C VAL A 21 17.61 -48.80 -6.96
N THR A 22 18.84 -48.57 -6.54
CA THR A 22 19.67 -49.67 -5.96
C THR A 22 19.03 -50.16 -4.66
N PRO A 23 19.20 -51.46 -4.29
CA PRO A 23 18.54 -52.02 -3.11
C PRO A 23 18.80 -51.29 -1.79
N SER A 24 19.95 -50.64 -1.65
CA SER A 24 20.30 -49.81 -0.49
C SER A 24 19.58 -48.46 -0.47
N ALA A 25 19.39 -47.85 -1.62
CA ALA A 25 18.68 -46.58 -1.75
C ALA A 25 17.16 -46.76 -1.62
N ALA A 26 16.62 -47.90 -2.08
CA ALA A 26 15.22 -48.24 -1.90
C ALA A 26 14.85 -48.41 -0.41
N ARG A 27 15.68 -49.05 0.39
CA ARG A 27 15.48 -49.17 1.85
C ARG A 27 15.52 -47.83 2.55
N TRP A 28 16.42 -46.90 2.16
CA TRP A 28 16.54 -45.59 2.75
C TRP A 28 15.31 -44.73 2.40
N LEU A 29 14.85 -44.73 1.15
CA LEU A 29 13.68 -44.01 0.70
C LEU A 29 12.39 -44.47 1.39
N PHE A 30 12.19 -45.76 1.56
CA PHE A 30 11.01 -46.33 2.22
C PHE A 30 10.98 -46.05 3.73
N CYS A 31 12.13 -46.01 4.38
CA CYS A 31 12.20 -45.73 5.82
C CYS A 31 12.05 -44.22 6.14
N HIS A 32 12.40 -43.29 5.22
CA HIS A 32 12.44 -41.84 5.52
C HIS A 32 11.26 -41.08 4.94
N LEU A 33 10.57 -41.58 3.92
CA LEU A 33 9.45 -40.86 3.29
C LEU A 33 8.05 -41.31 3.76
N GLY A 34 7.96 -42.26 4.71
CA GLY A 34 6.67 -42.65 5.29
C GLY A 34 5.67 -43.28 4.29
N LEU A 35 6.14 -43.72 3.11
CA LEU A 35 5.29 -44.24 2.02
C LEU A 35 4.73 -45.65 2.27
N LEU A 36 5.01 -46.26 3.43
CA LEU A 36 4.50 -47.56 3.83
C LEU A 36 3.00 -47.58 4.19
N GLN A 37 2.34 -46.44 4.29
CA GLN A 37 0.93 -46.37 4.66
C GLN A 37 -0.06 -46.31 3.49
N ILE A 38 0.40 -46.28 2.25
CA ILE A 38 -0.47 -46.03 1.08
C ILE A 38 -0.73 -47.30 0.22
N LEU A 39 -0.07 -48.42 0.51
CA LEU A 39 -0.30 -49.66 -0.23
C LEU A 39 -1.22 -50.60 0.56
N PRO A 40 -2.33 -51.09 -0.02
CA PRO A 40 -3.15 -52.13 0.60
C PRO A 40 -2.33 -53.41 0.80
N HIS A 41 -2.57 -54.10 1.88
CA HIS A 41 -1.83 -55.29 2.36
C HIS A 41 -1.70 -56.43 1.34
N GLU A 42 -2.43 -56.41 0.23
CA GLU A 42 -2.44 -57.47 -0.79
C GLU A 42 -1.42 -57.29 -1.93
N CYS A 43 -0.87 -56.08 -2.13
CA CYS A 43 0.08 -55.84 -3.21
C CYS A 43 1.51 -56.29 -2.90
N GLY A 44 1.85 -56.48 -1.63
CA GLY A 44 3.21 -56.79 -1.18
C GLY A 44 3.73 -58.22 -1.50
N ARG A 45 2.85 -59.17 -1.85
CA ARG A 45 3.27 -60.57 -2.11
C ARG A 45 3.36 -60.94 -3.59
N HIS A 46 2.73 -60.23 -4.48
CA HIS A 46 2.70 -60.60 -5.90
C HIS A 46 3.63 -59.74 -6.79
N CYS A 47 4.14 -58.64 -6.32
CA CYS A 47 5.05 -57.80 -7.13
C CYS A 47 6.52 -58.23 -7.10
N PHE A 48 6.95 -58.97 -6.07
CA PHE A 48 8.35 -59.36 -5.91
C PHE A 48 8.84 -60.40 -6.92
N PRO A 49 8.08 -61.38 -7.36
CA PRO A 49 8.54 -62.38 -8.34
C PRO A 49 8.74 -61.77 -9.76
N TYR A 50 7.93 -60.78 -10.15
CA TYR A 50 8.03 -60.18 -11.48
C TYR A 50 9.23 -59.25 -11.60
N MET A 51 9.65 -58.59 -10.54
CA MET A 51 10.87 -57.76 -10.55
C MET A 51 12.16 -58.59 -10.66
N ARG A 52 12.20 -59.80 -10.12
CA ARG A 52 13.36 -60.70 -10.28
C ARG A 52 13.49 -61.32 -11.69
N ALA A 53 12.37 -61.58 -12.34
CA ALA A 53 12.37 -62.14 -13.70
C ALA A 53 12.79 -61.13 -14.75
N TRP A 54 12.51 -59.81 -14.51
CA TRP A 54 12.85 -58.77 -15.45
C TRP A 54 14.32 -58.33 -15.36
N ALA A 55 14.95 -58.43 -14.20
CA ALA A 55 16.36 -58.10 -14.01
C ALA A 55 17.34 -59.13 -14.60
N CYS A 56 16.87 -60.35 -14.96
CA CYS A 56 17.75 -61.45 -15.46
C CYS A 56 17.77 -61.59 -16.99
N HIS A 57 16.98 -60.85 -17.74
CA HIS A 57 16.83 -61.15 -19.19
C HIS A 57 17.17 -60.01 -20.17
N GLN A 58 17.90 -58.97 -19.77
CA GLN A 58 18.46 -58.02 -20.75
C GLN A 58 19.92 -57.68 -20.46
N SER A 59 20.80 -58.45 -21.10
CA SER A 59 22.15 -57.99 -21.41
C SER A 59 22.05 -56.99 -22.57
N TRP A 60 22.12 -55.71 -22.27
CA TRP A 60 22.15 -54.66 -23.29
C TRP A 60 23.55 -54.56 -23.89
N LYS A 61 23.65 -54.89 -25.17
CA LYS A 61 24.75 -54.51 -26.04
C LYS A 61 24.31 -53.27 -26.83
N GLY A 62 25.11 -52.23 -26.76
CA GLY A 62 25.07 -51.16 -27.77
C GLY A 62 24.63 -49.78 -27.23
N SER A 63 25.61 -48.92 -27.16
CA SER A 63 25.47 -47.51 -26.90
C SER A 63 24.89 -46.78 -28.11
N GLU A 64 23.66 -46.29 -27.99
CA GLU A 64 23.21 -45.09 -28.72
C GLU A 64 22.27 -44.32 -27.80
N LEU A 65 22.78 -43.19 -27.28
CA LEU A 65 21.98 -42.17 -26.61
C LEU A 65 21.17 -41.41 -27.70
N PHE A 66 19.90 -41.74 -27.82
CA PHE A 66 18.98 -40.83 -28.51
C PHE A 66 18.71 -39.68 -27.57
N ALA A 67 19.29 -38.53 -27.85
CA ALA A 67 18.83 -37.26 -27.28
C ALA A 67 17.40 -37.01 -27.81
N VAL A 68 16.40 -37.21 -26.97
CA VAL A 68 15.04 -36.77 -27.27
C VAL A 68 15.07 -35.27 -27.20
N PRO A 69 14.74 -34.54 -28.28
CA PRO A 69 14.60 -33.08 -28.20
C PRO A 69 13.56 -32.78 -27.13
N ALA A 70 13.85 -31.82 -26.27
CA ALA A 70 12.86 -31.26 -25.36
C ALA A 70 11.65 -30.82 -26.20
N LEU A 71 10.55 -31.60 -26.08
CA LEU A 71 9.29 -31.21 -26.70
C LEU A 71 8.83 -29.93 -25.99
N HIS A 72 9.12 -28.82 -26.61
CA HIS A 72 8.46 -27.56 -26.31
C HIS A 72 7.00 -27.75 -26.73
N PHE A 73 6.14 -28.04 -25.75
CA PHE A 73 4.72 -27.87 -25.97
C PHE A 73 4.44 -26.37 -26.11
N HIS A 74 4.50 -25.88 -27.32
CA HIS A 74 3.86 -24.65 -27.68
C HIS A 74 2.35 -24.87 -27.55
N ASN A 75 1.81 -24.41 -26.45
CA ASN A 75 0.37 -24.32 -26.26
C ASN A 75 -0.11 -23.07 -27.03
N GLU A 76 -0.18 -23.18 -28.37
CA GLU A 76 -0.84 -22.19 -29.22
C GLU A 76 -2.36 -22.43 -29.12
N GLY A 77 -2.96 -21.82 -28.14
CA GLY A 77 -4.42 -21.84 -28.09
C GLY A 77 -4.96 -21.56 -26.69
N LYS A 78 -5.37 -20.31 -26.51
CA LYS A 78 -6.07 -19.71 -25.34
C LYS A 78 -5.20 -18.96 -24.35
N ASN A 79 -4.48 -17.96 -24.83
CA ASN A 79 -3.83 -16.94 -24.00
C ASN A 79 -4.78 -15.76 -23.73
N TYR A 80 -5.87 -15.97 -22.99
CA TYR A 80 -6.69 -14.86 -22.47
C TYR A 80 -6.75 -14.81 -20.94
N MET A 81 -6.12 -15.75 -20.24
CA MET A 81 -6.00 -15.73 -18.78
C MET A 81 -4.55 -15.95 -18.41
N GLY A 82 -4.02 -15.15 -17.49
CA GLY A 82 -2.68 -15.34 -16.96
C GLY A 82 -2.46 -16.81 -16.60
N SER A 83 -1.30 -17.35 -16.92
CA SER A 83 -0.99 -18.77 -16.70
C SER A 83 -1.22 -19.14 -15.24
N ARG A 84 -2.03 -20.16 -14.99
CA ARG A 84 -2.22 -20.76 -13.66
C ARG A 84 -0.98 -21.55 -13.21
N THR A 85 -0.08 -21.86 -14.15
CA THR A 85 1.17 -22.56 -13.86
C THR A 85 2.34 -21.59 -13.86
N ILE A 86 3.18 -21.69 -12.84
CA ILE A 86 4.41 -20.89 -12.73
C ILE A 86 5.56 -21.75 -13.23
N ASN A 87 6.21 -21.32 -14.31
CA ASN A 87 7.52 -21.85 -14.66
C ASN A 87 8.56 -21.16 -13.78
N VAL A 88 9.18 -21.90 -12.87
CA VAL A 88 10.13 -21.36 -11.90
C VAL A 88 11.36 -20.77 -12.56
N ALA A 89 11.90 -21.41 -13.61
CA ALA A 89 13.07 -20.91 -14.33
C ALA A 89 12.75 -19.59 -15.02
N ASP A 90 11.65 -19.53 -15.77
CA ASP A 90 11.22 -18.30 -16.45
C ASP A 90 10.96 -17.17 -15.45
N SER A 91 10.34 -17.48 -14.28
CA SER A 91 10.06 -16.48 -13.25
C SER A 91 11.33 -15.85 -12.68
N ILE A 92 12.37 -16.65 -12.47
CA ILE A 92 13.68 -16.17 -12.00
C ILE A 92 14.37 -15.35 -13.09
N GLU A 93 14.41 -15.83 -14.32
CA GLU A 93 15.04 -15.13 -15.44
C GLU A 93 14.33 -13.83 -15.82
N GLU A 94 13.00 -13.77 -15.69
CA GLU A 94 12.24 -12.53 -15.86
C GLU A 94 12.64 -11.49 -14.81
N TYR A 95 12.82 -11.90 -13.55
CA TYR A 95 13.27 -11.00 -12.50
C TYR A 95 14.70 -10.53 -12.73
N LEU A 96 15.65 -11.46 -12.97
CA LEU A 96 17.05 -11.12 -13.18
C LEU A 96 17.23 -10.23 -14.43
N GLY A 97 16.45 -10.46 -15.47
CA GLY A 97 16.41 -9.64 -16.68
C GLY A 97 15.62 -8.34 -16.56
N ARG A 98 15.03 -8.05 -15.40
CA ARG A 98 14.15 -6.89 -15.14
C ARG A 98 13.01 -6.76 -16.16
N ARG A 99 12.46 -7.86 -16.63
CA ARG A 99 11.37 -7.91 -17.63
C ARG A 99 9.99 -8.01 -17.01
N ASP A 100 9.89 -8.42 -15.74
CA ASP A 100 8.64 -8.44 -15.00
C ASP A 100 8.32 -7.04 -14.48
N TRP A 101 7.23 -6.44 -14.95
CA TRP A 101 6.79 -5.11 -14.54
C TRP A 101 6.53 -5.00 -13.04
N ARG A 102 6.22 -6.12 -12.38
CA ARG A 102 5.97 -6.18 -10.93
C ARG A 102 7.21 -5.92 -10.08
N ILE A 103 8.40 -5.98 -10.65
CA ILE A 103 9.65 -5.66 -9.93
C ILE A 103 9.62 -4.22 -9.43
N ASN A 104 9.06 -3.30 -10.24
CA ASN A 104 8.92 -1.89 -9.93
C ASN A 104 7.45 -1.46 -9.89
N ALA A 105 6.51 -2.39 -9.65
CA ALA A 105 5.08 -2.04 -9.53
C ALA A 105 4.84 -1.02 -8.41
N ASN A 106 5.65 -1.12 -7.35
CA ASN A 106 5.70 -0.20 -6.22
C ASN A 106 7.14 0.34 -6.12
N ALA A 107 7.30 1.66 -6.14
CA ALA A 107 8.61 2.32 -6.10
C ALA A 107 9.37 2.11 -4.76
N ASN A 108 8.73 1.56 -3.72
CA ASN A 108 9.39 1.16 -2.48
C ASN A 108 10.09 -0.21 -2.55
N GLN A 109 9.95 -0.93 -3.67
CA GLN A 109 10.61 -2.22 -3.89
C GLN A 109 11.92 -2.03 -4.66
N ASP A 110 13.01 -2.60 -4.12
CA ASP A 110 14.31 -2.57 -4.77
C ASP A 110 14.62 -3.88 -5.49
N PHE A 111 15.39 -3.78 -6.58
CA PHE A 111 15.96 -4.96 -7.25
C PHE A 111 17.04 -5.57 -6.36
N SER A 112 16.68 -6.63 -5.63
CA SER A 112 17.49 -7.25 -4.58
C SER A 112 17.21 -8.74 -4.46
N LEU A 113 18.02 -9.47 -3.69
CA LEU A 113 17.75 -10.87 -3.36
C LEU A 113 16.43 -11.02 -2.59
N GLY A 114 16.15 -10.13 -1.64
CA GLY A 114 14.86 -10.11 -0.93
C GLY A 114 13.70 -9.82 -1.87
N GLY A 115 13.87 -8.90 -2.84
CA GLY A 115 12.90 -8.62 -3.89
C GLY A 115 12.66 -9.82 -4.82
N LEU A 116 13.70 -10.57 -5.19
CA LEU A 116 13.55 -11.82 -5.96
C LEU A 116 12.71 -12.86 -5.21
N ILE A 117 13.00 -13.06 -3.92
CA ILE A 117 12.26 -14.00 -3.07
C ILE A 117 10.79 -13.59 -2.98
N LEU A 118 10.52 -12.31 -2.69
CA LEU A 118 9.16 -11.78 -2.60
C LEU A 118 8.42 -11.89 -3.94
N ASN A 119 9.05 -11.56 -5.06
CA ASN A 119 8.43 -11.66 -6.40
C ASN A 119 8.00 -13.09 -6.73
N ASN A 120 8.88 -14.08 -6.48
CA ASN A 120 8.54 -15.48 -6.74
C ASN A 120 7.49 -16.02 -5.75
N ALA A 121 7.63 -15.76 -4.45
CA ALA A 121 6.64 -16.11 -3.45
C ALA A 121 5.29 -15.44 -3.74
N GLY A 122 5.31 -14.16 -4.12
CA GLY A 122 4.13 -13.39 -4.48
C GLY A 122 3.36 -13.94 -5.68
N LYS A 123 4.04 -14.46 -6.70
CA LYS A 123 3.38 -15.13 -7.83
C LYS A 123 2.61 -16.38 -7.38
N VAL A 124 3.21 -17.19 -6.50
CA VAL A 124 2.55 -18.39 -5.93
C VAL A 124 1.34 -17.98 -5.08
N THR A 125 1.53 -17.00 -4.21
CA THR A 125 0.48 -16.49 -3.30
C THR A 125 -0.68 -15.90 -4.09
N ALA A 126 -0.40 -15.11 -5.14
CA ALA A 126 -1.42 -14.53 -5.99
C ALA A 126 -2.27 -15.59 -6.70
N ASN A 127 -1.65 -16.65 -7.22
CA ASN A 127 -2.41 -17.75 -7.83
C ASN A 127 -3.28 -18.47 -6.80
N TYR A 128 -2.79 -18.69 -5.58
CA TYR A 128 -3.58 -19.28 -4.51
C TYR A 128 -4.81 -18.42 -4.14
N TRP A 129 -4.66 -17.09 -4.02
CA TRP A 129 -5.77 -16.19 -3.83
C TRP A 129 -6.81 -16.32 -4.94
N LEU A 130 -6.36 -16.24 -6.20
CA LEU A 130 -7.23 -16.14 -7.36
C LEU A 130 -7.90 -17.46 -7.76
N ASP A 131 -7.32 -18.60 -7.40
CA ASP A 131 -7.83 -19.91 -7.81
C ASP A 131 -8.52 -20.69 -6.68
N GLU A 132 -8.10 -20.48 -5.40
CA GLU A 132 -8.55 -21.29 -4.28
C GLU A 132 -9.38 -20.51 -3.25
N VAL A 133 -9.11 -19.20 -3.07
CA VAL A 133 -9.78 -18.40 -2.03
C VAL A 133 -10.95 -17.61 -2.62
N PHE A 134 -10.71 -16.89 -3.71
CA PHE A 134 -11.73 -16.08 -4.35
C PHE A 134 -12.65 -16.91 -5.27
N SER A 135 -13.79 -16.34 -5.65
CA SER A 135 -14.63 -16.95 -6.66
C SER A 135 -13.94 -16.98 -8.02
N GLU A 136 -14.27 -17.95 -8.87
CA GLU A 136 -13.76 -18.03 -10.24
C GLU A 136 -14.04 -16.73 -11.01
N ALA A 137 -15.22 -16.13 -10.79
CA ALA A 137 -15.59 -14.86 -11.39
C ALA A 137 -14.65 -13.72 -10.98
N ALA A 138 -14.29 -13.62 -9.70
CA ALA A 138 -13.33 -12.61 -9.19
C ALA A 138 -11.93 -12.84 -9.74
N GLY A 139 -11.45 -14.09 -9.74
CA GLY A 139 -10.16 -14.44 -10.31
C GLY A 139 -10.08 -14.10 -11.80
N ASN A 140 -11.10 -14.40 -12.55
CA ASN A 140 -11.20 -14.09 -13.98
C ASN A 140 -11.28 -12.59 -14.23
N ALA A 141 -12.10 -11.84 -13.49
CA ALA A 141 -12.22 -10.39 -13.61
C ALA A 141 -10.90 -9.69 -13.28
N HIS A 142 -10.18 -10.15 -12.23
CA HIS A 142 -8.84 -9.64 -11.93
C HIS A 142 -7.86 -9.89 -13.10
N ARG A 143 -7.75 -11.13 -13.58
CA ARG A 143 -6.85 -11.49 -14.69
C ARG A 143 -7.23 -10.77 -15.99
N ALA A 144 -8.53 -10.59 -16.21
CA ALA A 144 -9.04 -9.83 -17.34
C ALA A 144 -8.73 -8.33 -17.24
N GLY A 145 -8.57 -7.79 -16.04
CA GLY A 145 -8.34 -6.37 -15.79
C GLY A 145 -9.64 -5.55 -15.70
N ASP A 146 -10.79 -6.18 -15.43
CA ASP A 146 -12.03 -5.48 -15.10
C ASP A 146 -11.94 -4.87 -13.70
N ILE A 147 -11.24 -5.59 -12.81
CA ILE A 147 -10.90 -5.15 -11.46
C ILE A 147 -9.42 -5.37 -11.16
N HIS A 148 -8.91 -4.68 -10.15
CA HIS A 148 -7.62 -4.97 -9.54
C HIS A 148 -7.82 -5.31 -8.06
N ILE A 149 -7.51 -6.55 -7.69
CA ILE A 149 -7.43 -6.97 -6.30
C ILE A 149 -6.01 -6.68 -5.84
N HIS A 150 -5.85 -5.83 -4.83
CA HIS A 150 -4.53 -5.39 -4.35
C HIS A 150 -3.87 -6.43 -3.45
N ASP A 151 -2.54 -6.35 -3.35
CA ASP A 151 -1.70 -7.09 -2.40
C ASP A 151 -1.93 -8.60 -2.41
N LEU A 152 -1.89 -9.18 -3.59
CA LEU A 152 -2.01 -10.62 -3.79
C LEU A 152 -0.71 -11.39 -3.48
N ASP A 153 0.38 -10.68 -3.29
CA ASP A 153 1.70 -11.22 -2.94
C ASP A 153 1.81 -11.65 -1.48
N MET A 154 0.86 -11.25 -0.62
CA MET A 154 0.80 -11.65 0.78
C MET A 154 -0.57 -12.22 1.16
N LEU A 155 -0.60 -13.24 2.03
CA LEU A 155 -1.84 -13.85 2.56
C LEU A 155 -2.35 -13.09 3.79
N SER A 156 -2.41 -11.77 3.74
CA SER A 156 -2.68 -10.90 4.88
C SER A 156 -3.75 -9.84 4.60
N GLY A 157 -4.07 -9.05 5.63
CA GLY A 157 -4.81 -7.79 5.47
C GLY A 157 -3.96 -6.71 4.81
N TYR A 158 -4.59 -5.59 4.43
CA TYR A 158 -3.94 -4.50 3.72
C TYR A 158 -3.16 -3.61 4.69
N CYS A 159 -3.82 -2.76 5.47
CA CYS A 159 -3.15 -1.83 6.38
C CYS A 159 -3.81 -1.81 7.76
N ALA A 160 -3.03 -1.39 8.78
CA ALA A 160 -3.51 -1.33 10.15
C ALA A 160 -3.03 -0.06 10.87
N GLY A 161 -3.93 0.54 11.65
CA GLY A 161 -3.64 1.55 12.66
C GLY A 161 -3.69 0.92 14.04
N TRP A 162 -2.67 1.23 14.79
CA TRP A 162 -2.44 0.64 16.10
C TRP A 162 -2.65 1.65 17.21
N SER A 163 -2.92 1.19 18.41
CA SER A 163 -2.95 2.05 19.58
C SER A 163 -1.53 2.29 20.09
N LEU A 164 -1.00 3.50 19.87
CA LEU A 164 0.29 3.91 20.43
C LEU A 164 0.20 3.89 21.96
N ARG A 165 -0.88 4.42 22.51
CA ARG A 165 -1.15 4.40 23.95
C ARG A 165 -0.97 3.00 24.52
N ARG A 166 -1.60 2.00 23.92
CA ARG A 166 -1.54 0.62 24.41
C ARG A 166 -0.12 0.05 24.37
N VAL A 167 0.66 0.37 23.32
CA VAL A 167 2.07 -0.06 23.22
C VAL A 167 2.90 0.54 24.35
N LEU A 168 2.67 1.82 24.68
CA LEU A 168 3.38 2.52 25.74
C LEU A 168 2.95 2.06 27.16
N GLU A 169 1.67 1.71 27.35
CA GLU A 169 1.15 1.25 28.63
C GLU A 169 1.46 -0.23 28.94
N GLU A 170 1.52 -1.09 27.91
CA GLU A 170 1.74 -2.54 28.09
C GLU A 170 3.19 -3.00 27.80
N GLY A 171 3.95 -2.22 27.05
CA GLY A 171 5.25 -2.64 26.51
C GLY A 171 5.10 -3.58 25.30
N PHE A 172 6.13 -3.69 24.47
CA PHE A 172 6.09 -4.53 23.29
C PHE A 172 6.46 -5.98 23.61
N GLY A 173 5.49 -6.89 23.44
CA GLY A 173 5.67 -8.32 23.74
C GLY A 173 4.36 -9.08 23.82
N GLY A 174 4.35 -10.15 24.62
CA GLY A 174 3.17 -10.97 24.89
C GLY A 174 2.86 -12.02 23.82
N VAL A 175 3.77 -12.27 22.87
CA VAL A 175 3.71 -13.39 21.94
C VAL A 175 4.51 -14.56 22.51
N PRO A 176 3.91 -15.75 22.70
CA PRO A 176 4.58 -16.89 23.29
C PRO A 176 5.86 -17.28 22.54
N GLY A 177 6.93 -17.53 23.29
CA GLY A 177 8.22 -17.94 22.72
C GLY A 177 9.08 -16.79 22.17
N THR A 178 8.64 -15.54 22.27
CA THR A 178 9.41 -14.35 21.88
C THR A 178 9.84 -13.54 23.11
N ILE A 179 10.80 -12.64 22.92
CA ILE A 179 11.20 -11.69 23.96
C ILE A 179 10.08 -10.67 24.18
N SER A 180 9.96 -10.17 25.39
CA SER A 180 9.00 -9.13 25.78
C SER A 180 9.71 -8.00 26.48
N SER A 181 9.28 -6.76 26.23
CA SER A 181 9.69 -5.58 26.97
C SER A 181 8.61 -5.14 27.95
N ALA A 182 9.00 -4.65 29.09
CA ALA A 182 8.09 -3.95 30.00
C ALA A 182 7.64 -2.60 29.38
N PRO A 183 6.59 -1.96 29.92
CA PRO A 183 6.26 -0.58 29.55
C PRO A 183 7.46 0.34 29.62
N PRO A 184 7.70 1.19 28.60
CA PRO A 184 8.85 2.07 28.59
C PRO A 184 8.74 3.12 29.71
N LYS A 185 9.89 3.47 30.29
CA LYS A 185 10.00 4.53 31.31
C LYS A 185 10.67 5.78 30.77
N HIS A 186 11.39 5.66 29.66
CA HIS A 186 12.21 6.70 29.08
C HIS A 186 11.86 6.93 27.62
N PHE A 187 12.01 8.18 27.15
CA PHE A 187 11.70 8.59 25.79
C PHE A 187 12.44 7.73 24.74
N SER A 188 13.73 7.51 24.91
CA SER A 188 14.53 6.67 24.00
C SER A 188 14.03 5.22 23.94
N SER A 189 13.62 4.66 25.09
CA SER A 189 13.06 3.31 25.16
C SER A 189 11.71 3.22 24.47
N ALA A 190 10.87 4.25 24.61
CA ALA A 190 9.60 4.35 23.91
C ALA A 190 9.81 4.39 22.39
N CYS A 191 10.71 5.24 21.89
CA CYS A 191 11.11 5.29 20.48
C CYS A 191 11.57 3.91 19.98
N GLY A 192 12.46 3.24 20.72
CA GLY A 192 12.93 1.90 20.35
C GLY A 192 11.83 0.84 20.29
N GLN A 193 10.87 0.87 21.22
CA GLN A 193 9.72 -0.04 21.19
C GLN A 193 8.79 0.24 20.01
N ILE A 194 8.56 1.51 19.67
CA ILE A 194 7.74 1.89 18.49
C ILE A 194 8.40 1.37 17.20
N VAL A 195 9.72 1.56 17.02
CA VAL A 195 10.48 1.04 15.88
C VAL A 195 10.33 -0.49 15.77
N ASN A 196 10.56 -1.20 16.88
CA ASN A 196 10.44 -2.66 16.90
C ASN A 196 9.02 -3.13 16.64
N PHE A 197 8.02 -2.43 17.18
CA PHE A 197 6.61 -2.73 16.94
C PHE A 197 6.28 -2.60 15.45
N LEU A 198 6.51 -1.44 14.86
CA LEU A 198 6.22 -1.18 13.45
C LEU A 198 7.02 -2.10 12.54
N GLY A 199 8.32 -2.32 12.82
CA GLY A 199 9.18 -3.22 12.08
C GLY A 199 8.74 -4.68 12.13
N THR A 200 8.09 -5.12 13.20
CA THR A 200 7.56 -6.49 13.35
C THR A 200 6.20 -6.63 12.68
N LEU A 201 5.25 -5.74 13.00
CA LEU A 201 3.87 -5.84 12.53
C LEU A 201 3.74 -5.69 11.01
N GLN A 202 4.59 -4.90 10.36
CA GLN A 202 4.58 -4.80 8.90
C GLN A 202 4.93 -6.12 8.17
N ASN A 203 5.48 -7.11 8.87
CA ASN A 203 5.72 -8.44 8.29
C ASN A 203 4.46 -9.33 8.29
N GLU A 204 3.42 -8.91 9.02
CA GLU A 204 2.12 -9.58 9.05
C GLU A 204 1.04 -8.84 8.22
N TRP A 205 1.37 -7.67 7.62
CA TRP A 205 0.46 -6.82 6.86
C TRP A 205 1.07 -6.40 5.52
N ALA A 206 0.24 -6.34 4.48
CA ALA A 206 0.72 -6.02 3.13
C ALA A 206 1.02 -4.52 2.94
N GLY A 207 0.26 -3.65 3.58
CA GLY A 207 0.37 -2.19 3.45
C GLY A 207 0.98 -1.50 4.67
N ALA A 208 0.65 -0.23 4.83
CA ALA A 208 1.24 0.63 5.82
C ALA A 208 0.74 0.39 7.25
N GLN A 209 1.57 0.76 8.20
CA GLN A 209 1.30 0.73 9.64
C GLN A 209 1.31 2.15 10.20
N ALA A 210 0.35 2.49 11.06
CA ALA A 210 0.19 3.86 11.54
C ALA A 210 0.00 3.94 13.06
N PHE A 211 0.50 5.04 13.63
CA PHE A 211 0.15 5.51 14.95
C PHE A 211 -0.42 6.93 14.87
N SER A 212 -1.47 7.18 15.63
CA SER A 212 -2.04 8.52 15.81
C SER A 212 -1.55 9.18 17.09
N SER A 213 -1.68 10.53 17.17
CA SER A 213 -1.38 11.32 18.37
C SER A 213 0.04 11.11 18.92
N PHE A 214 1.01 11.04 17.98
CA PHE A 214 2.40 10.72 18.34
C PHE A 214 2.99 11.74 19.31
N ASP A 215 2.84 13.03 19.04
CA ASP A 215 3.33 14.11 19.88
C ASP A 215 2.66 14.13 21.26
N THR A 216 1.34 13.89 21.31
CA THR A 216 0.57 13.83 22.55
C THR A 216 1.03 12.66 23.43
N TYR A 217 1.11 11.45 22.89
CA TYR A 217 1.48 10.26 23.67
C TYR A 217 2.96 10.18 24.06
N MET A 218 3.84 10.86 23.32
CA MET A 218 5.27 10.89 23.64
C MET A 218 5.65 12.02 24.59
N ALA A 219 4.84 13.06 24.76
CA ALA A 219 5.09 14.21 25.60
C ALA A 219 5.36 13.87 27.08
N PRO A 220 4.66 12.90 27.72
CA PRO A 220 4.92 12.52 29.11
C PRO A 220 6.37 12.12 29.39
N PHE A 221 7.03 11.45 28.45
CA PHE A 221 8.41 11.01 28.61
C PHE A 221 9.42 12.16 28.59
N VAL A 222 9.13 13.22 27.80
CA VAL A 222 9.96 14.43 27.78
C VAL A 222 9.94 15.10 29.14
N ARG A 223 8.77 15.23 29.75
CA ARG A 223 8.61 15.82 31.09
C ARG A 223 9.30 14.99 32.18
N LEU A 224 9.04 13.69 32.23
CA LEU A 224 9.55 12.81 33.27
C LEU A 224 11.07 12.65 33.23
N ASP A 225 11.64 12.55 32.05
CA ASP A 225 13.09 12.47 31.86
C ASP A 225 13.76 13.86 31.95
N ASN A 226 12.96 14.94 32.09
CA ASN A 226 13.43 16.34 32.07
C ASN A 226 14.39 16.60 30.91
N LEU A 227 13.98 16.18 29.69
CA LEU A 227 14.84 16.22 28.51
C LEU A 227 15.04 17.64 28.00
N SER A 228 16.28 17.97 27.72
CA SER A 228 16.60 19.15 26.92
C SER A 228 16.22 18.94 25.44
N TYR A 229 16.00 20.05 24.71
CA TYR A 229 15.76 19.99 23.26
C TYR A 229 16.79 19.16 22.51
N GLY A 230 18.09 19.32 22.82
CA GLY A 230 19.17 18.59 22.15
C GLY A 230 19.09 17.07 22.38
N GLN A 231 18.59 16.62 23.52
CA GLN A 231 18.39 15.17 23.79
C GLN A 231 17.19 14.64 23.02
N VAL A 232 16.07 15.39 22.98
CA VAL A 232 14.90 15.00 22.18
C VAL A 232 15.27 14.96 20.69
N LEU A 233 16.02 15.93 20.19
CA LEU A 233 16.50 15.97 18.80
C LEU A 233 17.36 14.75 18.46
N GLN A 234 18.29 14.36 19.34
CA GLN A 234 19.13 13.17 19.14
C GLN A 234 18.28 11.89 19.09
N TYR A 235 17.37 11.70 20.03
CA TYR A 235 16.50 10.52 20.04
C TYR A 235 15.55 10.49 18.85
N MET A 236 15.08 11.64 18.41
CA MET A 236 14.25 11.75 17.20
C MET A 236 15.03 11.39 15.94
N GLN A 237 16.30 11.80 15.84
CA GLN A 237 17.17 11.42 14.74
C GLN A 237 17.38 9.90 14.68
N GLU A 238 17.67 9.26 15.82
CA GLU A 238 17.80 7.80 15.91
C GLU A 238 16.48 7.10 15.53
N PHE A 239 15.35 7.60 16.00
CA PHE A 239 14.04 7.06 15.71
C PHE A 239 13.72 7.10 14.21
N ILE A 240 13.87 8.26 13.56
CA ILE A 240 13.57 8.45 12.15
C ILE A 240 14.53 7.62 11.29
N PHE A 241 15.83 7.60 11.61
CA PHE A 241 16.80 6.78 10.89
C PHE A 241 16.43 5.29 10.94
N ASN A 242 16.09 4.77 12.11
CA ASN A 242 15.73 3.36 12.28
C ASN A 242 14.45 2.99 11.53
N LEU A 243 13.47 3.90 11.36
CA LEU A 243 12.30 3.70 10.54
C LEU A 243 12.59 3.70 9.02
N ASN A 244 13.77 4.18 8.60
CA ASN A 244 14.17 4.19 7.19
C ASN A 244 15.17 3.07 6.82
N VAL A 245 15.55 2.22 7.78
CA VAL A 245 16.33 1.01 7.50
C VAL A 245 15.46 0.00 6.76
N PRO A 246 15.93 -0.61 5.64
CA PRO A 246 15.15 -1.59 4.87
C PRO A 246 15.02 -2.92 5.63
N SER A 247 14.06 -3.01 6.53
CA SER A 247 13.82 -4.13 7.46
C SER A 247 12.59 -4.97 7.11
N ARG A 248 11.84 -4.60 6.06
CA ARG A 248 10.64 -5.29 5.60
C ARG A 248 10.94 -6.30 4.49
N TRP A 249 10.01 -7.23 4.24
CA TRP A 249 10.04 -8.17 3.12
C TRP A 249 10.41 -7.48 1.79
N GLY A 250 11.22 -8.15 0.98
CA GLY A 250 11.67 -7.61 -0.31
C GLY A 250 12.66 -6.46 -0.22
N THR A 251 13.33 -6.30 0.93
CA THR A 251 14.28 -5.21 1.19
C THR A 251 13.60 -3.83 1.14
N GLN A 252 12.32 -3.78 1.51
CA GLN A 252 11.57 -2.54 1.60
C GLN A 252 11.86 -1.81 2.92
N THR A 253 11.79 -0.49 2.86
CA THR A 253 11.68 0.35 4.06
C THR A 253 10.30 0.16 4.70
N PRO A 254 10.18 0.14 6.03
CA PRO A 254 8.88 0.11 6.71
C PRO A 254 7.96 1.21 6.24
N PHE A 255 6.81 0.84 5.69
CA PHE A 255 5.79 1.80 5.27
C PHE A 255 5.01 2.27 6.51
N THR A 256 5.38 3.43 7.04
CA THR A 256 4.86 3.94 8.32
C THR A 256 4.27 5.34 8.19
N ASN A 257 3.26 5.62 9.00
CA ASN A 257 2.65 6.94 9.14
C ASN A 257 2.55 7.32 10.62
N LEU A 258 2.80 8.59 10.92
CA LEU A 258 2.55 9.19 12.23
C LEU A 258 1.64 10.40 12.07
N THR A 259 0.61 10.48 12.91
CA THR A 259 -0.24 11.67 12.98
C THR A 259 0.15 12.51 14.19
N PHE A 260 0.24 13.82 13.97
CA PHE A 260 0.54 14.84 14.96
C PHE A 260 -0.69 15.68 15.24
N ASP A 261 -1.01 15.84 16.50
CA ASP A 261 -2.19 16.60 16.94
C ASP A 261 -1.92 18.10 16.98
N TRP A 262 -0.68 18.53 17.17
CA TRP A 262 -0.23 19.90 17.37
C TRP A 262 -0.59 20.47 18.74
N HIS A 263 -1.85 20.37 19.12
CA HIS A 263 -2.39 20.63 20.45
C HIS A 263 -3.03 19.38 21.02
N CYS A 264 -3.04 19.28 22.34
CA CYS A 264 -3.61 18.11 22.99
C CYS A 264 -5.12 17.99 22.67
N PRO A 265 -5.57 16.85 22.10
CA PRO A 265 -6.98 16.62 21.80
C PRO A 265 -7.86 16.73 23.03
N THR A 266 -9.08 17.23 22.84
CA THR A 266 -10.03 17.47 23.96
C THR A 266 -10.40 16.19 24.69
N ASP A 267 -10.48 15.06 24.01
CA ASP A 267 -10.78 13.75 24.59
C ASP A 267 -9.63 13.16 25.41
N LEU A 268 -8.40 13.62 25.21
CA LEU A 268 -7.21 13.20 25.96
C LEU A 268 -6.81 14.19 27.06
N ARG A 269 -7.24 15.41 26.99
CA ARG A 269 -6.77 16.54 27.82
C ARG A 269 -6.77 16.23 29.32
N ASP A 270 -7.86 15.64 29.83
CA ASP A 270 -8.03 15.35 31.25
C ASP A 270 -7.60 13.93 31.64
N GLN A 271 -7.04 13.17 30.70
CA GLN A 271 -6.59 11.81 30.96
C GLN A 271 -5.17 11.79 31.53
N THR A 272 -4.95 10.96 32.54
CA THR A 272 -3.63 10.76 33.17
C THR A 272 -2.81 9.74 32.39
N PRO A 273 -1.59 10.05 31.94
CA PRO A 273 -0.69 9.09 31.33
C PRO A 273 -0.24 7.97 32.29
N LEU A 274 -0.05 6.77 31.71
CA LEU A 274 0.59 5.64 32.42
C LEU A 274 2.00 5.45 31.88
N ILE A 275 3.02 5.66 32.71
CA ILE A 275 4.43 5.55 32.33
C ILE A 275 5.11 4.46 33.14
N GLY A 276 5.69 3.48 32.46
CA GLY A 276 6.26 2.31 33.12
C GLY A 276 5.22 1.45 33.86
N GLY A 277 3.95 1.57 33.50
CA GLY A 277 2.80 0.90 34.13
C GLY A 277 2.20 1.62 35.33
N GLU A 278 2.70 2.82 35.68
CA GLU A 278 2.24 3.61 36.84
C GLU A 278 1.66 4.95 36.37
N PRO A 279 0.56 5.44 37.01
CA PRO A 279 0.00 6.76 36.71
C PRO A 279 0.95 7.87 37.17
N VAL A 280 1.02 8.95 36.40
CA VAL A 280 1.76 10.16 36.76
C VAL A 280 0.85 11.19 37.44
N ASP A 281 1.40 12.30 37.93
CA ASP A 281 0.69 13.34 38.68
C ASP A 281 0.21 14.52 37.81
N PHE A 282 0.17 14.33 36.49
CA PHE A 282 -0.28 15.32 35.52
C PHE A 282 -1.14 14.67 34.42
N CYS A 283 -1.87 15.47 33.67
CA CYS A 283 -2.68 15.05 32.53
C CYS A 283 -2.00 15.36 31.19
N TYR A 284 -2.50 14.77 30.08
CA TYR A 284 -1.96 15.07 28.74
C TYR A 284 -2.12 16.55 28.38
N GLY A 285 -3.19 17.23 28.81
CA GLY A 285 -3.40 18.65 28.58
C GLY A 285 -2.38 19.58 29.24
N ASP A 286 -1.61 19.09 30.22
CA ASP A 286 -0.54 19.85 30.87
C ASP A 286 0.79 19.84 30.09
N LEU A 287 0.84 19.16 28.91
CA LEU A 287 2.07 18.79 28.23
C LEU A 287 2.32 19.55 26.91
N GLU A 288 1.62 20.66 26.70
CA GLU A 288 1.75 21.47 25.45
C GLU A 288 3.21 21.87 25.17
N ALA A 289 3.97 22.23 26.18
CA ALA A 289 5.38 22.62 26.01
C ALA A 289 6.26 21.45 25.51
N GLU A 290 5.98 20.24 25.97
CA GLU A 290 6.68 19.02 25.56
C GLU A 290 6.29 18.60 24.15
N MET A 291 5.02 18.77 23.77
CA MET A 291 4.53 18.57 22.39
C MET A 291 5.24 19.53 21.42
N VAL A 292 5.40 20.79 21.80
CA VAL A 292 6.16 21.79 21.01
C VAL A 292 7.59 21.33 20.76
N ILE A 293 8.27 20.79 21.79
CA ILE A 293 9.65 20.28 21.69
C ILE A 293 9.71 19.07 20.73
N ILE A 294 8.79 18.15 20.84
CA ILE A 294 8.71 16.94 19.97
C ILE A 294 8.48 17.35 18.53
N ASN A 295 7.49 18.20 18.27
CA ASN A 295 7.20 18.70 16.93
C ASN A 295 8.39 19.39 16.31
N ARG A 296 9.07 20.28 17.08
CA ARG A 296 10.25 20.99 16.60
C ARG A 296 11.39 20.04 16.23
N ALA A 297 11.69 19.05 17.09
CA ALA A 297 12.73 18.07 16.85
C ALA A 297 12.43 17.20 15.63
N PHE A 298 11.18 16.75 15.49
CA PHE A 298 10.74 15.96 14.32
C PHE A 298 10.92 16.77 13.02
N ILE A 299 10.41 18.01 12.99
CA ILE A 299 10.49 18.89 11.81
C ILE A 299 11.97 19.15 11.45
N GLU A 300 12.84 19.40 12.43
CA GLU A 300 14.26 19.66 12.18
C GLU A 300 14.96 18.46 11.56
N VAL A 301 14.77 17.25 12.11
CA VAL A 301 15.36 16.02 11.56
C VAL A 301 14.87 15.75 10.14
N MET A 302 13.56 15.86 9.90
CA MET A 302 12.97 15.65 8.58
C MET A 302 13.43 16.72 7.57
N SER A 303 13.70 17.94 8.01
CA SER A 303 14.20 19.04 7.18
C SER A 303 15.68 18.88 6.82
N ALA A 304 16.47 18.28 7.70
CA ALA A 304 17.89 18.02 7.48
C ALA A 304 18.09 16.91 6.41
N GLY A 305 17.27 15.87 6.45
CA GLY A 305 17.47 14.68 5.62
C GLY A 305 18.59 13.78 6.15
N ASP A 306 19.01 12.83 5.32
CA ASP A 306 20.15 11.95 5.61
C ASP A 306 21.51 12.64 5.39
N ALA A 307 22.60 11.90 5.57
CA ALA A 307 23.96 12.44 5.44
C ALA A 307 24.29 12.97 4.02
N ASP A 308 23.55 12.55 3.01
CA ASP A 308 23.71 12.97 1.61
C ASP A 308 22.67 14.04 1.21
N GLY A 309 21.80 14.47 2.15
CA GLY A 309 20.73 15.44 1.90
C GLY A 309 19.49 14.85 1.24
N ARG A 310 19.33 13.50 1.23
CA ARG A 310 18.11 12.84 0.79
C ARG A 310 17.03 12.98 1.86
N PRO A 311 15.75 13.22 1.48
CA PRO A 311 14.69 13.25 2.48
C PRO A 311 14.44 11.86 3.06
N PHE A 312 14.10 11.80 4.33
CA PHE A 312 13.55 10.59 4.92
C PHE A 312 12.14 10.35 4.34
N THR A 313 11.93 9.17 3.77
CA THR A 313 10.63 8.81 3.17
C THR A 313 9.60 8.51 4.24
N PHE A 314 10.02 7.94 5.34
CA PHE A 314 9.18 7.51 6.47
C PHE A 314 9.69 8.06 7.80
N PRO A 315 8.80 8.18 8.80
CA PRO A 315 7.35 8.03 8.70
C PRO A 315 6.73 9.16 7.86
N ILE A 316 5.61 8.87 7.15
CA ILE A 316 4.85 9.91 6.49
C ILE A 316 4.15 10.73 7.59
N PRO A 317 4.42 12.04 7.73
CA PRO A 317 3.77 12.84 8.76
C PRO A 317 2.41 13.34 8.27
N THR A 318 1.40 13.24 9.12
CA THR A 318 0.10 13.88 8.94
C THR A 318 -0.13 14.85 10.08
N TYR A 319 -0.41 16.11 9.77
CA TYR A 319 -0.75 17.13 10.76
C TYR A 319 -2.24 17.40 10.74
N ASN A 320 -2.87 17.32 11.91
CA ASN A 320 -4.26 17.70 12.12
C ASN A 320 -4.36 19.23 12.16
N ILE A 321 -4.98 19.84 11.15
CA ILE A 321 -5.16 21.28 11.12
C ILE A 321 -6.53 21.61 11.68
N THR A 322 -6.54 21.93 12.96
CA THR A 322 -7.72 22.28 13.77
C THR A 322 -7.93 23.80 13.85
N PRO A 323 -9.11 24.29 14.26
CA PRO A 323 -9.36 25.72 14.37
C PRO A 323 -8.42 26.49 15.30
N ASP A 324 -7.80 25.82 16.26
CA ASP A 324 -6.81 26.36 17.20
C ASP A 324 -5.35 26.21 16.73
N PHE A 325 -5.09 25.73 15.50
CA PHE A 325 -3.76 25.62 14.95
C PHE A 325 -3.03 26.98 14.91
N ASP A 326 -1.88 27.07 15.57
CA ASP A 326 -1.10 28.31 15.67
C ASP A 326 -0.22 28.52 14.43
N TRP A 327 -0.78 29.21 13.43
CA TRP A 327 -0.14 29.50 12.15
C TRP A 327 1.10 30.40 12.23
N ASP A 328 1.23 31.17 13.30
CA ASP A 328 2.27 32.19 13.47
C ASP A 328 3.38 31.74 14.44
N SER A 329 3.31 30.51 14.98
CA SER A 329 4.34 29.96 15.86
C SER A 329 5.64 29.64 15.12
N GLU A 330 6.76 29.60 15.87
CA GLU A 330 8.07 29.19 15.34
C GLU A 330 8.04 27.76 14.76
N ASN A 331 7.25 26.87 15.36
CA ASN A 331 7.06 25.53 14.85
C ASN A 331 6.29 25.51 13.54
N ALA A 332 5.28 26.35 13.37
CA ALA A 332 4.55 26.50 12.11
C ALA A 332 5.46 27.04 11.01
N GLU A 333 6.26 28.06 11.30
CA GLU A 333 7.27 28.56 10.36
C GLU A 333 8.24 27.45 9.91
N ALA A 334 8.74 26.65 10.86
CA ALA A 334 9.61 25.52 10.57
C ALA A 334 8.89 24.43 9.74
N LEU A 335 7.66 24.06 10.11
CA LEU A 335 6.84 23.08 9.39
C LEU A 335 6.62 23.46 7.94
N PHE A 336 6.21 24.71 7.71
CA PHE A 336 5.94 25.18 6.35
C PHE A 336 7.22 25.46 5.55
N THR A 337 8.33 25.77 6.20
CA THR A 337 9.66 25.84 5.55
C THR A 337 10.11 24.43 5.08
N MET A 338 9.94 23.41 5.90
CA MET A 338 10.17 22.02 5.53
C MET A 338 9.24 21.60 4.38
N THR A 339 7.96 21.96 4.47
CA THR A 339 6.96 21.66 3.44
C THR A 339 7.28 22.34 2.11
N ALA A 340 7.70 23.60 2.13
CA ALA A 340 8.12 24.34 0.94
C ALA A 340 9.32 23.67 0.25
N LYS A 341 10.25 23.11 1.02
CA LYS A 341 11.46 22.46 0.51
C LYS A 341 11.21 21.03 0.03
N TYR A 342 10.62 20.18 0.86
CA TYR A 342 10.49 18.75 0.61
C TYR A 342 9.04 18.27 0.41
N GLY A 343 8.03 19.01 0.90
CA GLY A 343 6.63 18.61 0.76
C GLY A 343 6.23 17.34 1.54
N LEU A 344 6.93 16.98 2.61
CA LEU A 344 6.73 15.72 3.31
C LEU A 344 5.35 15.57 3.96
N PRO A 345 4.78 16.62 4.64
CA PRO A 345 3.55 16.48 5.39
C PRO A 345 2.29 16.36 4.52
N TYR A 346 1.32 15.65 5.09
CA TYR A 346 -0.10 15.78 4.75
C TYR A 346 -0.78 16.68 5.76
N PHE A 347 -1.70 17.50 5.29
CA PHE A 347 -2.51 18.39 6.12
C PHE A 347 -3.96 17.89 6.11
N GLN A 348 -4.43 17.39 7.24
CA GLN A 348 -5.80 16.94 7.43
C GLN A 348 -6.69 18.12 7.77
N ASN A 349 -7.81 18.25 7.08
CA ASN A 349 -8.70 19.39 7.18
C ASN A 349 -9.76 19.22 8.26
N PHE A 350 -9.64 20.01 9.33
CA PHE A 350 -10.67 20.17 10.36
C PHE A 350 -11.18 21.64 10.44
N LEU A 351 -10.77 22.52 9.52
CA LEU A 351 -11.21 23.91 9.45
C LEU A 351 -12.55 24.04 8.73
N ASN A 352 -12.68 23.38 7.59
CA ASN A 352 -13.88 23.37 6.75
C ASN A 352 -14.31 21.93 6.53
N SER A 353 -14.78 21.29 7.60
CA SER A 353 -15.14 19.87 7.62
C SER A 353 -16.22 19.63 8.66
N ASP A 354 -17.13 18.70 8.36
CA ASP A 354 -18.14 18.21 9.31
C ASP A 354 -17.55 17.20 10.32
N LEU A 355 -16.25 16.98 10.29
CA LEU A 355 -15.55 15.99 11.08
C LEU A 355 -15.06 16.58 12.40
N ASP A 356 -15.32 15.88 13.49
CA ASP A 356 -14.79 16.24 14.83
C ASP A 356 -13.37 15.68 14.98
N PRO A 357 -12.36 16.53 15.29
CA PRO A 357 -10.99 16.05 15.53
C PRO A 357 -10.88 14.97 16.60
N GLY A 358 -11.71 15.00 17.63
CA GLY A 358 -11.77 13.98 18.68
C GLY A 358 -12.36 12.65 18.23
N MET A 359 -13.10 12.64 17.12
CA MET A 359 -13.80 11.48 16.58
C MET A 359 -13.07 10.80 15.42
N ILE A 360 -11.99 11.39 14.94
CA ILE A 360 -11.26 10.89 13.77
C ILE A 360 -9.78 10.78 14.09
N ARG A 361 -9.24 9.60 13.89
CA ARG A 361 -7.81 9.36 13.88
C ARG A 361 -7.39 9.04 12.45
N SER A 362 -6.41 9.78 11.96
CA SER A 362 -5.87 9.55 10.63
C SER A 362 -5.12 8.24 10.55
N MET A 363 -5.25 7.54 9.43
CA MET A 363 -4.52 6.32 9.15
C MET A 363 -3.64 6.45 7.91
N CYS A 364 -2.73 5.51 7.76
CA CYS A 364 -1.69 5.46 6.75
C CYS A 364 -2.15 5.70 5.30
N CYS A 365 -3.37 5.31 4.95
CA CYS A 365 -3.95 5.51 3.62
C CYS A 365 -4.84 6.76 3.55
N ARG A 366 -4.70 7.69 4.51
CA ARG A 366 -5.59 8.87 4.63
C ARG A 366 -7.04 8.47 4.83
N LEU A 367 -7.24 7.27 5.41
CA LEU A 367 -8.52 6.74 5.75
C LEU A 367 -9.15 7.64 6.82
N GLN A 368 -10.24 8.29 6.49
CA GLN A 368 -11.09 8.98 7.45
C GLN A 368 -12.03 7.95 8.07
N LEU A 369 -11.86 7.73 9.35
CA LEU A 369 -12.73 6.84 10.10
C LEU A 369 -13.76 7.71 10.81
N ASP A 370 -14.96 7.76 10.28
CA ASP A 370 -16.09 8.36 10.98
C ASP A 370 -16.52 7.42 12.11
N LEU A 371 -16.10 7.75 13.32
CA LEU A 371 -16.45 6.97 14.52
C LEU A 371 -17.96 6.94 14.81
N ARG A 372 -18.75 7.83 14.23
CA ARG A 372 -20.21 7.83 14.43
C ARG A 372 -20.83 6.49 14.04
N GLU A 373 -20.33 5.85 12.99
CA GLU A 373 -20.76 4.51 12.60
C GLU A 373 -20.25 3.41 13.54
N LEU A 374 -19.02 3.54 14.06
CA LEU A 374 -18.47 2.62 15.07
C LEU A 374 -19.19 2.76 16.42
N LEU A 375 -19.51 4.00 16.84
CA LEU A 375 -20.25 4.27 18.06
C LEU A 375 -21.68 3.71 18.03
N LYS A 376 -22.37 3.79 16.89
CA LYS A 376 -23.69 3.19 16.68
C LYS A 376 -23.70 1.67 16.91
N ARG A 377 -22.57 0.99 16.68
CA ARG A 377 -22.39 -0.46 16.87
C ARG A 377 -22.05 -0.88 18.30
N GLY A 378 -21.99 0.06 19.25
CA GLY A 378 -21.71 -0.25 20.67
C GLY A 378 -20.25 -0.59 20.98
N ASN A 379 -19.34 -0.48 20.02
CA ASN A 379 -17.90 -0.77 20.19
C ASN A 379 -17.09 0.45 20.67
N GLY A 380 -17.75 1.57 21.00
CA GLY A 380 -17.13 2.87 21.21
C GLY A 380 -16.91 3.31 22.65
N LEU A 381 -16.90 2.43 23.65
CA LEU A 381 -16.78 2.86 25.04
C LEU A 381 -15.35 3.11 25.54
N PHE A 382 -14.34 2.74 24.79
CA PHE A 382 -12.93 3.01 25.13
C PHE A 382 -12.16 3.48 23.89
N GLY A 383 -12.36 4.76 23.61
CA GLY A 383 -11.39 5.59 22.90
C GLY A 383 -10.94 5.04 21.58
N SER A 384 -11.38 5.71 20.57
CA SER A 384 -10.54 5.92 19.40
C SER A 384 -10.78 5.02 18.20
N ALA A 385 -10.72 5.67 17.09
CA ALA A 385 -10.42 5.18 15.76
C ALA A 385 -9.08 4.42 15.65
N GLU A 386 -8.43 4.13 16.77
CA GLU A 386 -7.30 3.21 16.87
C GLU A 386 -7.78 1.76 16.69
N LEU A 387 -6.90 0.83 16.38
CA LEU A 387 -7.18 -0.60 16.16
C LEU A 387 -8.15 -0.86 14.99
N THR A 388 -7.99 -0.11 13.93
CA THR A 388 -8.76 -0.23 12.69
C THR A 388 -7.83 -0.18 11.48
N GLY A 389 -8.36 -0.45 10.28
CA GLY A 389 -7.58 -0.50 9.06
C GLY A 389 -8.41 -0.92 7.86
N SER A 390 -7.75 -1.51 6.88
CA SER A 390 -8.42 -2.13 5.74
C SER A 390 -8.00 -3.58 5.60
N ILE A 391 -8.99 -4.46 5.42
CA ILE A 391 -8.75 -5.89 5.19
C ILE A 391 -8.23 -6.15 3.77
N GLY A 392 -8.55 -5.28 2.84
CA GLY A 392 -8.14 -5.36 1.45
C GLY A 392 -8.82 -4.32 0.58
N VAL A 393 -8.28 -4.13 -0.62
CA VAL A 393 -8.75 -3.16 -1.60
C VAL A 393 -9.05 -3.86 -2.92
N VAL A 394 -10.19 -3.53 -3.53
CA VAL A 394 -10.55 -3.89 -4.90
C VAL A 394 -10.83 -2.62 -5.68
N THR A 395 -10.08 -2.37 -6.75
CA THR A 395 -10.23 -1.18 -7.59
C THR A 395 -10.89 -1.52 -8.92
N LEU A 396 -11.88 -0.73 -9.32
CA LEU A 396 -12.62 -0.88 -10.57
C LEU A 396 -11.86 -0.20 -11.72
N ASN A 397 -11.84 -0.81 -12.91
CA ASN A 397 -11.32 -0.23 -14.14
C ASN A 397 -12.39 0.61 -14.84
N CYS A 398 -12.53 1.88 -14.45
CA CYS A 398 -13.54 2.75 -15.00
C CYS A 398 -13.28 3.10 -16.48
N ALA A 399 -12.02 3.25 -16.90
CA ALA A 399 -11.66 3.56 -18.28
C ALA A 399 -12.24 2.54 -19.27
N ARG A 400 -12.11 1.24 -18.96
CA ARG A 400 -12.71 0.15 -19.74
C ARG A 400 -14.22 0.21 -19.76
N LEU A 401 -14.85 0.57 -18.65
CA LEU A 401 -16.31 0.74 -18.59
C LEU A 401 -16.78 1.81 -19.57
N GLY A 402 -16.11 2.97 -19.61
CA GLY A 402 -16.41 4.02 -20.58
C GLY A 402 -16.27 3.56 -22.04
N TYR A 403 -15.26 2.74 -22.33
CA TYR A 403 -15.04 2.19 -23.67
C TYR A 403 -16.13 1.19 -24.10
N LEU A 404 -16.46 0.24 -23.20
CA LEU A 404 -17.42 -0.84 -23.52
C LEU A 404 -18.88 -0.36 -23.59
N TYR A 405 -19.23 0.65 -22.80
CA TYR A 405 -20.60 1.17 -22.69
C TYR A 405 -20.73 2.59 -23.24
N ARG A 406 -20.03 2.88 -24.35
CA ARG A 406 -20.02 4.19 -25.00
C ARG A 406 -21.42 4.71 -25.27
N GLY A 407 -21.77 5.86 -24.67
CA GLY A 407 -23.04 6.52 -24.83
C GLY A 407 -24.24 5.89 -24.09
N ASP A 408 -24.03 4.78 -23.36
CA ASP A 408 -25.07 4.09 -22.61
C ASP A 408 -24.76 4.13 -21.10
N GLU A 409 -25.18 5.19 -20.43
CA GLU A 409 -24.88 5.40 -19.01
C GLU A 409 -25.62 4.38 -18.11
N GLU A 410 -26.83 3.96 -18.49
CA GLU A 410 -27.60 2.99 -17.71
C GLU A 410 -26.88 1.63 -17.68
N ALA A 411 -26.41 1.15 -18.82
CA ALA A 411 -25.65 -0.09 -18.92
C ALA A 411 -24.28 0.02 -18.21
N LEU A 412 -23.61 1.18 -18.30
CA LEU A 412 -22.38 1.44 -17.57
C LEU A 412 -22.57 1.31 -16.06
N LEU A 413 -23.59 1.99 -15.52
CA LEU A 413 -23.89 1.99 -14.09
C LEU A 413 -24.38 0.62 -13.61
N ALA A 414 -25.14 -0.12 -14.43
CA ALA A 414 -25.51 -1.50 -14.13
C ALA A 414 -24.27 -2.40 -14.01
N ARG A 415 -23.31 -2.24 -14.93
CA ARG A 415 -22.05 -3.00 -14.86
C ARG A 415 -21.18 -2.61 -13.65
N VAL A 416 -21.19 -1.34 -13.27
CA VAL A 416 -20.53 -0.89 -12.02
C VAL A 416 -21.11 -1.63 -10.82
N ALA A 417 -22.43 -1.75 -10.72
CA ALA A 417 -23.08 -2.47 -9.63
C ALA A 417 -22.65 -3.96 -9.57
N GLU A 418 -22.59 -4.64 -10.71
CA GLU A 418 -22.09 -6.02 -10.79
C GLU A 418 -20.62 -6.15 -10.31
N LEU A 419 -19.77 -5.20 -10.70
CA LEU A 419 -18.35 -5.22 -10.28
C LEU A 419 -18.18 -4.87 -8.81
N VAL A 420 -19.02 -4.00 -8.25
CA VAL A 420 -19.03 -3.71 -6.80
C VAL A 420 -19.47 -4.95 -6.03
N ASP A 421 -20.55 -5.64 -6.45
CA ASP A 421 -20.97 -6.88 -5.81
C ASP A 421 -19.89 -7.96 -5.86
N LEU A 422 -19.18 -8.06 -6.98
CA LEU A 422 -18.03 -8.97 -7.10
C LEU A 422 -16.89 -8.56 -6.17
N GLY A 423 -16.63 -7.27 -6.02
CA GLY A 423 -15.65 -6.73 -5.08
C GLY A 423 -16.03 -7.03 -3.64
N VAL A 424 -17.30 -6.92 -3.29
CA VAL A 424 -17.84 -7.28 -1.96
C VAL A 424 -17.65 -8.77 -1.67
N ASP A 425 -18.03 -9.68 -2.59
CA ASP A 425 -17.77 -11.14 -2.44
C ASP A 425 -16.28 -11.42 -2.25
N THR A 426 -15.41 -10.75 -3.01
CA THR A 426 -13.96 -10.91 -2.91
C THR A 426 -13.43 -10.50 -1.53
N LEU A 427 -13.86 -9.37 -1.02
CA LEU A 427 -13.40 -8.82 0.26
C LEU A 427 -13.93 -9.63 1.46
N GLU A 428 -15.16 -10.13 1.39
CA GLU A 428 -15.72 -11.03 2.39
C GLU A 428 -14.95 -12.37 2.46
N ARG A 429 -14.60 -12.94 1.30
CA ARG A 429 -13.74 -14.13 1.25
C ARG A 429 -12.36 -13.87 1.79
N ARG A 430 -11.77 -12.70 1.48
CA ARG A 430 -10.48 -12.29 2.04
C ARG A 430 -10.56 -12.17 3.56
N ARG A 431 -11.59 -11.51 4.10
CA ARG A 431 -11.83 -11.38 5.54
C ARG A 431 -11.94 -12.74 6.22
N ALA A 432 -12.75 -13.64 5.68
CA ALA A 432 -12.94 -14.98 6.22
C ALA A 432 -11.62 -15.78 6.21
N PHE A 433 -10.83 -15.67 5.14
CA PHE A 433 -9.55 -16.34 5.01
C PHE A 433 -8.51 -15.79 6.00
N VAL A 434 -8.38 -14.46 6.12
CA VAL A 434 -7.44 -13.82 7.05
C VAL A 434 -7.80 -14.16 8.50
N ASN A 435 -9.09 -14.14 8.87
CA ASN A 435 -9.56 -14.56 10.19
C ASN A 435 -9.17 -16.02 10.49
N LYS A 436 -9.37 -16.93 9.52
CA LYS A 436 -8.93 -18.33 9.64
C LYS A 436 -7.42 -18.47 9.86
N CYS A 437 -6.62 -17.63 9.18
CA CYS A 437 -5.17 -17.61 9.37
C CYS A 437 -4.78 -17.05 10.75
N LEU A 438 -5.49 -16.02 11.23
CA LEU A 438 -5.32 -15.46 12.57
C LEU A 438 -5.63 -16.49 13.66
N GLU A 439 -6.74 -17.25 13.51
CA GLU A 439 -7.09 -18.35 14.41
C GLU A 439 -6.02 -19.43 14.45
N LYS A 440 -5.45 -19.78 13.30
CA LYS A 440 -4.36 -20.76 13.19
C LYS A 440 -3.01 -20.27 13.71
N GLY A 441 -2.90 -19.00 14.08
CA GLY A 441 -1.68 -18.41 14.62
C GLY A 441 -0.64 -18.00 13.58
N LEU A 442 -1.06 -17.80 12.30
CA LEU A 442 -0.16 -17.30 11.26
C LEU A 442 0.29 -15.85 11.53
N PHE A 443 -0.51 -15.08 12.25
CA PHE A 443 -0.28 -13.68 12.60
C PHE A 443 -0.20 -13.51 14.12
N PRO A 444 0.88 -13.98 14.79
CA PRO A 444 0.95 -14.02 16.25
C PRO A 444 0.96 -12.63 16.90
N TYR A 445 1.61 -11.65 16.27
CA TYR A 445 1.65 -10.28 16.78
C TYR A 445 0.34 -9.56 16.53
N THR A 446 -0.25 -9.67 15.33
CA THR A 446 -1.59 -9.14 15.07
C THR A 446 -2.61 -9.70 16.06
N LYS A 447 -2.60 -11.02 16.30
CA LYS A 447 -3.50 -11.67 17.27
C LYS A 447 -3.35 -11.12 18.69
N ARG A 448 -2.14 -10.75 19.08
CA ARG A 448 -1.85 -10.13 20.38
C ARG A 448 -2.39 -8.70 20.49
N TRP A 449 -2.27 -7.92 19.42
CA TRP A 449 -2.53 -6.48 19.46
C TRP A 449 -3.90 -6.07 18.93
N LEU A 450 -4.52 -6.88 18.08
CA LEU A 450 -5.89 -6.66 17.60
C LEU A 450 -6.82 -7.73 18.17
N PRO A 451 -7.86 -7.35 18.91
CA PRO A 451 -8.83 -8.30 19.47
C PRO A 451 -9.68 -8.98 18.38
N SER A 452 -10.01 -8.25 17.32
CA SER A 452 -10.72 -8.73 16.13
C SER A 452 -10.40 -7.86 14.91
N LEU A 453 -10.81 -8.30 13.72
CA LEU A 453 -10.75 -7.52 12.48
C LEU A 453 -12.11 -6.90 12.10
N ASP A 454 -13.08 -6.89 13.01
CA ASP A 454 -14.44 -6.40 12.73
C ASP A 454 -14.46 -4.89 12.46
N ASN A 455 -13.51 -4.15 13.02
CA ASN A 455 -13.34 -2.71 12.78
C ASN A 455 -12.51 -2.39 11.52
N HIS A 456 -12.06 -3.41 10.79
CA HIS A 456 -11.32 -3.18 9.54
C HIS A 456 -12.28 -3.05 8.37
N PHE A 457 -12.06 -2.03 7.54
CA PHE A 457 -12.88 -1.76 6.37
C PHE A 457 -12.56 -2.73 5.22
N SER A 458 -13.59 -3.08 4.48
CA SER A 458 -13.51 -3.65 3.14
C SER A 458 -13.55 -2.49 2.15
N THR A 459 -12.50 -2.30 1.35
CA THR A 459 -12.31 -1.08 0.56
C THR A 459 -12.57 -1.33 -0.92
N ILE A 460 -13.43 -0.51 -1.51
CA ILE A 460 -13.61 -0.41 -2.96
C ILE A 460 -12.96 0.87 -3.44
N GLY A 461 -12.21 0.79 -4.54
CA GLY A 461 -11.60 1.93 -5.21
C GLY A 461 -12.06 2.06 -6.64
N VAL A 462 -11.84 3.23 -7.23
CA VAL A 462 -12.06 3.50 -8.65
C VAL A 462 -10.78 4.03 -9.28
N ASN A 463 -10.58 3.78 -10.58
CA ASN A 463 -9.41 4.27 -11.31
C ASN A 463 -9.78 4.60 -12.75
N GLY A 464 -9.23 5.70 -13.29
CA GLY A 464 -9.44 6.08 -14.68
C GLY A 464 -10.80 6.75 -14.93
N CYS A 465 -11.34 7.53 -13.98
CA CYS A 465 -12.60 8.24 -14.20
C CYS A 465 -12.50 9.26 -15.35
N ASN A 466 -11.36 9.92 -15.52
CA ASN A 466 -11.13 10.82 -16.65
C ASN A 466 -11.20 10.07 -17.98
N GLU A 467 -10.48 8.96 -18.08
CA GLU A 467 -10.46 8.13 -19.30
C GLU A 467 -11.80 7.41 -19.51
N MET A 468 -12.55 7.12 -18.45
CA MET A 468 -13.93 6.65 -18.57
C MET A 468 -14.78 7.64 -19.35
N ILE A 469 -14.77 8.90 -18.96
CA ILE A 469 -15.56 9.95 -19.60
C ILE A 469 -15.12 10.15 -21.06
N ARG A 470 -13.82 10.24 -21.30
CA ARG A 470 -13.24 10.38 -22.65
C ARG A 470 -13.66 9.21 -23.57
N ASN A 471 -13.54 7.98 -23.11
CA ASN A 471 -13.94 6.80 -23.86
C ASN A 471 -15.46 6.73 -24.07
N PHE A 472 -16.23 7.05 -23.04
CA PHE A 472 -17.71 7.07 -23.09
C PHE A 472 -18.24 8.06 -24.12
N THR A 473 -17.60 9.22 -24.23
CA THR A 473 -18.01 10.33 -25.09
C THR A 473 -17.32 10.37 -26.46
N ALA A 474 -16.49 9.36 -26.76
CA ALA A 474 -15.62 9.37 -27.93
C ALA A 474 -14.75 10.65 -28.00
N ASP A 475 -14.13 10.99 -26.87
CA ASP A 475 -13.24 12.15 -26.67
C ASP A 475 -13.89 13.54 -26.94
N THR A 476 -15.22 13.61 -26.82
CA THR A 476 -15.93 14.88 -27.00
C THR A 476 -15.72 15.83 -25.84
N TYR A 477 -15.62 15.29 -24.61
CA TYR A 477 -15.27 16.00 -23.39
C TYR A 477 -14.67 15.03 -22.36
N ASP A 478 -14.05 15.58 -21.34
CA ASP A 478 -13.38 14.85 -20.27
C ASP A 478 -13.92 15.24 -18.88
N LEU A 479 -13.23 14.84 -17.80
CA LEU A 479 -13.59 15.11 -16.42
C LEU A 479 -13.66 16.62 -16.10
N THR A 480 -12.94 17.46 -16.83
CA THR A 480 -12.85 18.91 -16.58
C THR A 480 -14.06 19.67 -17.14
N ASP A 481 -14.84 19.07 -18.05
CA ASP A 481 -16.11 19.60 -18.52
C ASP A 481 -17.20 19.39 -17.45
N PRO A 482 -18.10 20.35 -17.19
CA PRO A 482 -19.18 20.19 -16.21
C PRO A 482 -20.05 18.93 -16.41
N ARG A 483 -20.24 18.48 -17.66
CA ARG A 483 -20.98 17.25 -17.96
C ARG A 483 -20.22 16.00 -17.52
N GLY A 484 -18.91 15.98 -17.77
CA GLY A 484 -18.01 14.90 -17.35
C GLY A 484 -17.88 14.85 -15.83
N HIS A 485 -17.73 16.02 -15.20
CA HIS A 485 -17.73 16.13 -13.73
C HIS A 485 -19.01 15.56 -13.12
N ALA A 486 -20.19 15.95 -13.63
CA ALA A 486 -21.46 15.42 -13.17
C ALA A 486 -21.59 13.89 -13.37
N GLN A 487 -21.04 13.35 -14.46
CA GLN A 487 -21.01 11.90 -14.71
C GLN A 487 -20.13 11.15 -13.71
N ALA A 488 -18.95 11.67 -13.40
CA ALA A 488 -18.08 11.11 -12.38
C ALA A 488 -18.72 11.16 -10.98
N LEU A 489 -19.40 12.27 -10.66
CA LEU A 489 -20.11 12.41 -9.39
C LEU A 489 -21.21 11.34 -9.23
N ARG A 490 -22.05 11.12 -10.26
CA ARG A 490 -23.08 10.07 -10.25
C ARG A 490 -22.47 8.67 -10.06
N LEU A 491 -21.33 8.39 -10.70
CA LEU A 491 -20.61 7.12 -10.50
C LEU A 491 -20.22 6.93 -9.03
N LEU A 492 -19.59 7.94 -8.41
CA LEU A 492 -19.14 7.87 -7.03
C LEU A 492 -20.31 7.75 -6.04
N GLU A 493 -21.39 8.52 -6.27
CA GLU A 493 -22.62 8.44 -5.47
C GLU A 493 -23.25 7.06 -5.53
N GLN A 494 -23.32 6.45 -6.72
CA GLN A 494 -23.83 5.09 -6.86
C GLN A 494 -22.95 4.07 -6.13
N VAL A 495 -21.63 4.12 -6.28
CA VAL A 495 -20.72 3.20 -5.57
C VAL A 495 -20.91 3.36 -4.06
N ARG A 496 -21.01 4.58 -3.54
CA ARG A 496 -21.30 4.82 -2.12
C ARG A 496 -22.60 4.19 -1.66
N ALA A 497 -23.69 4.37 -2.43
CA ALA A 497 -24.99 3.76 -2.09
C ALA A 497 -24.89 2.22 -2.03
N LEU A 498 -24.23 1.60 -3.01
CA LEU A 498 -23.98 0.15 -3.02
C LEU A 498 -23.15 -0.33 -1.82
N LEU A 499 -22.19 0.47 -1.35
CA LEU A 499 -21.41 0.13 -0.17
C LEU A 499 -22.20 0.26 1.13
N VAL A 500 -23.14 1.20 1.23
CA VAL A 500 -24.10 1.26 2.35
C VAL A 500 -24.95 -0.01 2.38
N ASP A 501 -25.49 -0.42 1.24
CA ASP A 501 -26.25 -1.67 1.12
C ASP A 501 -25.40 -2.89 1.50
N ALA A 502 -24.12 -2.91 1.10
CA ALA A 502 -23.20 -3.98 1.46
C ALA A 502 -22.96 -4.05 2.97
N GLN A 503 -22.82 -2.89 3.65
CA GLN A 503 -22.70 -2.83 5.10
C GLN A 503 -23.93 -3.40 5.81
N GLU A 504 -25.12 -3.06 5.33
CA GLU A 504 -26.39 -3.57 5.89
C GLU A 504 -26.51 -5.08 5.72
N LYS A 505 -26.13 -5.60 4.54
CA LYS A 505 -26.21 -7.04 4.22
C LYS A 505 -25.22 -7.90 4.97
N THR A 506 -23.97 -7.42 5.10
CA THR A 506 -22.87 -8.24 5.65
C THR A 506 -22.63 -8.00 7.15
N GLY A 507 -23.02 -6.84 7.65
CA GLY A 507 -22.67 -6.38 9.00
C GLY A 507 -21.23 -5.88 9.13
N HIS A 508 -20.41 -5.88 8.07
CA HIS A 508 -19.03 -5.39 8.06
C HIS A 508 -18.96 -3.94 7.56
N LEU A 509 -17.82 -3.30 7.81
CA LEU A 509 -17.56 -1.92 7.37
C LEU A 509 -17.05 -1.89 5.94
N TYR A 510 -17.57 -0.98 5.15
CA TYR A 510 -17.13 -0.70 3.78
C TYR A 510 -16.83 0.77 3.60
N ASN A 511 -15.87 1.07 2.73
CA ASN A 511 -15.59 2.44 2.33
C ASN A 511 -15.24 2.53 0.84
N LEU A 512 -15.41 3.73 0.28
CA LEU A 512 -14.93 4.12 -1.03
C LEU A 512 -13.63 4.91 -0.86
N GLU A 513 -12.57 4.48 -1.52
CA GLU A 513 -11.26 5.11 -1.43
C GLU A 513 -10.77 5.59 -2.81
N ALA A 514 -10.18 6.78 -2.85
CA ALA A 514 -9.31 7.18 -3.94
C ALA A 514 -8.01 6.39 -3.81
N SER A 515 -8.09 5.07 -4.06
CA SER A 515 -7.01 4.15 -3.76
C SER A 515 -5.71 4.58 -4.43
N PRO A 516 -4.56 4.54 -3.71
CA PRO A 516 -3.26 4.87 -4.29
C PRO A 516 -2.82 3.73 -5.22
N ALA A 517 -3.36 3.76 -6.44
CA ALA A 517 -3.27 2.67 -7.41
C ALA A 517 -1.98 2.74 -8.23
N GLU A 518 -0.80 2.83 -7.60
CA GLU A 518 0.49 3.03 -8.27
C GLU A 518 0.74 2.01 -9.40
N GLY A 519 0.67 0.73 -9.12
CA GLY A 519 0.84 -0.33 -10.11
C GLY A 519 -0.42 -0.61 -10.94
N ALA A 520 -1.61 -0.37 -10.37
CA ALA A 520 -2.88 -0.69 -11.02
C ALA A 520 -3.19 0.23 -12.20
N THR A 521 -2.83 1.52 -12.14
CA THR A 521 -3.02 2.48 -13.24
C THR A 521 -2.32 2.04 -14.50
N TYR A 522 -1.05 1.66 -14.38
CA TYR A 522 -0.26 1.11 -15.48
C TYR A 522 -0.77 -0.26 -15.95
N ARG A 523 -1.06 -1.16 -15.01
CA ARG A 523 -1.56 -2.49 -15.33
C ARG A 523 -2.84 -2.44 -16.15
N PHE A 524 -3.82 -1.63 -15.75
CA PHE A 524 -5.07 -1.48 -16.47
C PHE A 524 -4.86 -0.96 -17.90
N ALA A 525 -4.15 0.15 -18.06
CA ALA A 525 -3.89 0.73 -19.37
C ALA A 525 -3.15 -0.26 -20.29
N ARG A 526 -2.12 -0.94 -19.77
CA ARG A 526 -1.36 -1.94 -20.53
C ARG A 526 -2.21 -3.14 -20.97
N GLU A 527 -3.05 -3.69 -20.08
CA GLU A 527 -3.90 -4.84 -20.40
C GLU A 527 -5.04 -4.44 -21.34
N ASP A 528 -5.54 -3.22 -21.23
CA ASP A 528 -6.58 -2.69 -22.11
C ASP A 528 -6.06 -2.46 -23.51
N LEU A 529 -4.90 -1.85 -23.68
CA LEU A 529 -4.27 -1.63 -24.99
C LEU A 529 -4.03 -2.93 -25.78
N LYS A 530 -3.76 -4.04 -25.10
CA LYS A 530 -3.63 -5.35 -25.77
C LYS A 530 -4.95 -5.87 -26.34
N ARG A 531 -6.08 -5.49 -25.76
CA ARG A 531 -7.41 -5.96 -26.11
C ARG A 531 -8.18 -4.98 -26.98
N TYR A 532 -7.98 -3.72 -26.73
CA TYR A 532 -8.67 -2.59 -27.32
C TYR A 532 -7.62 -1.55 -27.76
N PRO A 533 -6.98 -1.75 -28.93
CA PRO A 533 -5.88 -0.90 -29.36
C PRO A 533 -6.25 0.59 -29.55
N ASP A 534 -7.53 0.91 -29.64
CA ASP A 534 -8.10 2.24 -29.83
C ASP A 534 -8.67 2.84 -28.52
N ILE A 535 -8.50 2.18 -27.37
CA ILE A 535 -8.94 2.73 -26.09
C ILE A 535 -8.10 3.97 -25.72
N LEU A 536 -8.79 5.00 -25.28
CA LEU A 536 -8.14 6.24 -24.87
C LEU A 536 -7.49 6.06 -23.50
N HIS A 537 -6.26 6.49 -23.38
CA HIS A 537 -5.44 6.49 -22.16
C HIS A 537 -4.66 7.78 -22.03
N ALA A 538 -4.00 8.00 -20.91
CA ALA A 538 -2.99 9.02 -20.69
C ALA A 538 -1.59 8.44 -20.91
N GLY A 539 -0.59 9.32 -21.07
CA GLY A 539 0.77 8.91 -21.41
C GLY A 539 0.95 8.49 -22.87
N THR A 540 2.10 7.92 -23.18
CA THR A 540 2.42 7.41 -24.51
C THR A 540 2.07 5.92 -24.63
N ALA A 541 2.18 5.34 -25.84
CA ALA A 541 1.98 3.90 -26.03
C ALA A 541 3.02 3.05 -25.27
N GLU A 542 4.22 3.59 -25.05
CA GLU A 542 5.30 2.96 -24.30
C GLU A 542 5.13 3.13 -22.78
N GLU A 543 4.55 4.23 -22.33
CA GLU A 543 4.33 4.60 -20.94
C GLU A 543 2.86 4.91 -20.66
N PRO A 544 1.92 3.97 -20.95
CA PRO A 544 0.51 4.23 -20.79
C PRO A 544 0.10 4.17 -19.32
N TYR A 545 -0.85 5.01 -18.93
CA TYR A 545 -1.47 4.96 -17.62
C TYR A 545 -2.92 5.46 -17.67
N TYR A 546 -3.69 5.17 -16.63
CA TYR A 546 -4.97 5.83 -16.38
C TYR A 546 -4.82 6.80 -15.22
N THR A 547 -5.48 7.95 -15.33
CA THR A 547 -5.51 8.96 -14.26
C THR A 547 -6.01 8.32 -12.97
N ASN A 548 -5.31 8.59 -11.87
CA ASN A 548 -5.64 7.95 -10.59
C ASN A 548 -7.01 8.38 -10.09
N SER A 549 -7.85 7.41 -9.73
CA SER A 549 -9.19 7.59 -9.17
C SER A 549 -10.04 8.58 -9.99
N SER A 550 -10.57 9.64 -9.36
CA SER A 550 -11.28 10.77 -9.98
C SER A 550 -10.45 12.05 -9.97
N GLN A 551 -9.11 11.93 -9.92
CA GLN A 551 -8.24 13.10 -9.98
C GLN A 551 -8.32 13.79 -11.36
N LEU A 552 -7.97 15.08 -11.39
CA LEU A 552 -7.78 15.79 -12.65
C LEU A 552 -6.61 15.20 -13.45
N PRO A 553 -6.67 15.28 -14.79
CA PRO A 553 -5.48 15.07 -15.60
C PRO A 553 -4.33 15.95 -15.11
N VAL A 554 -3.13 15.37 -14.97
CA VAL A 554 -1.98 16.06 -14.37
C VAL A 554 -1.49 17.26 -15.19
N ALA A 555 -1.94 17.38 -16.44
CA ALA A 555 -1.65 18.49 -17.35
C ALA A 555 -2.78 19.56 -17.42
N HIS A 556 -3.80 19.49 -16.54
CA HIS A 556 -5.02 20.28 -16.70
C HIS A 556 -4.81 21.78 -16.46
N THR A 557 -4.22 22.16 -15.33
CA THR A 557 -4.14 23.58 -14.93
C THR A 557 -2.92 23.91 -14.08
N PRO A 558 -2.31 25.08 -14.26
CA PRO A 558 -1.27 25.59 -13.36
C PRO A 558 -1.85 26.33 -12.14
N ASP A 559 -3.18 26.52 -12.07
CA ASP A 559 -3.84 27.22 -10.97
C ASP A 559 -4.26 26.22 -9.86
N PRO A 560 -3.67 26.30 -8.63
CA PRO A 560 -4.00 25.40 -7.55
C PRO A 560 -5.45 25.57 -7.06
N PHE A 561 -6.02 26.78 -7.09
CA PHE A 561 -7.40 27.00 -6.64
C PHE A 561 -8.44 26.50 -7.65
N ALA A 562 -8.16 26.62 -8.94
CA ALA A 562 -8.99 26.00 -9.97
C ALA A 562 -9.02 24.48 -9.81
N ALA A 563 -7.87 23.87 -9.48
CA ALA A 563 -7.79 22.43 -9.20
C ALA A 563 -8.56 22.04 -7.93
N LEU A 564 -8.42 22.82 -6.84
CA LEU A 564 -9.15 22.61 -5.59
C LEU A 564 -10.66 22.67 -5.83
N GLN A 565 -11.14 23.69 -6.54
CA GLN A 565 -12.56 23.87 -6.86
C GLN A 565 -13.11 22.73 -7.70
N ALA A 566 -12.38 22.29 -8.72
CA ALA A 566 -12.80 21.20 -9.60
C ALA A 566 -12.80 19.82 -8.89
N GLN A 567 -12.07 19.68 -7.79
CA GLN A 567 -11.95 18.41 -7.08
C GLN A 567 -12.80 18.31 -5.80
N GLU A 568 -13.30 19.41 -5.28
CA GLU A 568 -13.99 19.44 -3.99
C GLU A 568 -15.16 18.46 -3.93
N ASP A 569 -16.11 18.55 -4.85
CA ASP A 569 -17.30 17.70 -4.85
C ASP A 569 -16.96 16.22 -5.06
N LEU A 570 -15.97 15.92 -5.88
CA LEU A 570 -15.53 14.56 -6.15
C LEU A 570 -14.81 13.96 -4.94
N GLN A 571 -13.89 14.70 -4.32
CA GLN A 571 -13.10 14.17 -3.21
C GLN A 571 -13.90 14.05 -1.91
N THR A 572 -14.94 14.83 -1.72
CA THR A 572 -15.87 14.68 -0.59
C THR A 572 -16.77 13.43 -0.70
N GLN A 573 -16.81 12.76 -1.86
CA GLN A 573 -17.52 11.49 -2.00
C GLN A 573 -16.77 10.31 -1.37
N TYR A 574 -15.46 10.40 -1.22
CA TYR A 574 -14.67 9.31 -0.66
C TYR A 574 -14.83 9.23 0.85
N THR A 575 -15.30 8.08 1.33
CA THR A 575 -15.43 7.76 2.76
C THR A 575 -14.19 7.06 3.32
N GLY A 576 -13.25 6.71 2.44
CA GLY A 576 -11.91 6.24 2.74
C GLY A 576 -10.85 7.30 2.46
N GLY A 577 -9.70 6.90 1.98
CA GLY A 577 -8.60 7.82 1.70
C GLY A 577 -8.79 8.63 0.41
N THR A 578 -8.50 9.91 0.49
CA THR A 578 -8.27 10.78 -0.68
C THR A 578 -7.32 11.91 -0.34
N VAL A 579 -6.64 12.47 -1.33
CA VAL A 579 -5.76 13.63 -1.15
C VAL A 579 -5.60 14.38 -2.45
N LEU A 580 -5.56 15.69 -2.39
CA LEU A 580 -5.12 16.51 -3.52
C LEU A 580 -3.62 16.81 -3.38
N HIS A 581 -2.85 16.40 -4.38
CA HIS A 581 -1.43 16.70 -4.52
C HIS A 581 -1.25 17.99 -5.30
N LEU A 582 -0.71 19.02 -4.67
CA LEU A 582 -0.31 20.23 -5.36
C LEU A 582 1.14 20.08 -5.82
N TYR A 583 1.32 19.64 -7.07
CA TYR A 583 2.63 19.41 -7.69
C TYR A 583 3.31 20.72 -8.04
N MET A 584 4.46 20.98 -7.40
CA MET A 584 5.29 22.16 -7.65
C MET A 584 6.55 21.74 -8.41
N GLY A 585 6.93 22.52 -9.43
CA GLY A 585 8.12 22.22 -10.24
C GLY A 585 9.45 22.38 -9.51
N SER A 586 9.41 23.06 -8.35
CA SER A 586 10.56 23.32 -7.48
C SER A 586 10.09 23.56 -6.05
N ALA A 587 11.00 23.79 -5.12
CA ALA A 587 10.64 24.32 -3.80
C ALA A 587 9.85 25.63 -3.92
N MET A 588 8.87 25.81 -3.05
CA MET A 588 8.16 27.10 -2.96
C MET A 588 9.10 28.21 -2.47
N SER A 589 8.78 29.44 -2.83
CA SER A 589 9.63 30.60 -2.58
C SER A 589 9.93 30.84 -1.10
N THR A 590 8.95 30.59 -0.23
CA THR A 590 9.08 30.74 1.24
C THR A 590 8.12 29.81 1.98
N GLY A 591 8.47 29.48 3.25
CA GLY A 591 7.55 28.79 4.16
C GLY A 591 6.23 29.54 4.36
N LYS A 592 6.27 30.88 4.40
CA LYS A 592 5.08 31.72 4.53
C LYS A 592 4.14 31.61 3.31
N ALA A 593 4.67 31.56 2.10
CA ALA A 593 3.86 31.33 0.89
C ALA A 593 3.20 29.95 0.94
N CYS A 594 3.95 28.93 1.37
CA CYS A 594 3.44 27.59 1.58
C CYS A 594 2.33 27.55 2.64
N ALA A 595 2.55 28.14 3.81
CA ALA A 595 1.54 28.28 4.87
C ALA A 595 0.26 28.95 4.36
N THR A 596 0.41 30.03 3.59
CA THR A 596 -0.73 30.76 3.02
C THR A 596 -1.53 29.89 2.04
N LEU A 597 -0.86 29.14 1.15
CA LEU A 597 -1.52 28.25 0.21
C LEU A 597 -2.27 27.12 0.95
N VAL A 598 -1.62 26.46 1.90
CA VAL A 598 -2.25 25.38 2.68
C VAL A 598 -3.43 25.93 3.49
N ARG A 599 -3.24 27.03 4.22
CA ARG A 599 -4.30 27.64 5.02
C ARG A 599 -5.53 28.00 4.18
N ARG A 600 -5.35 28.70 3.06
CA ARG A 600 -6.45 29.07 2.16
C ARG A 600 -7.12 27.83 1.55
N SER A 601 -6.35 26.80 1.21
CA SER A 601 -6.91 25.54 0.70
C SER A 601 -7.85 24.90 1.72
N LEU A 602 -7.45 24.85 3.00
CA LEU A 602 -8.22 24.20 4.06
C LEU A 602 -9.38 25.04 4.57
N GLU A 603 -9.25 26.38 4.59
CA GLU A 603 -10.32 27.30 5.03
C GLU A 603 -11.46 27.39 4.00
N ASN A 604 -11.15 27.36 2.70
CA ASN A 604 -12.12 27.63 1.64
C ASN A 604 -12.69 26.39 0.95
N PHE A 605 -12.05 25.21 1.10
CA PHE A 605 -12.48 23.97 0.45
C PHE A 605 -12.63 22.84 1.45
N ARG A 606 -13.61 21.96 1.20
CA ARG A 606 -13.91 20.79 2.06
C ARG A 606 -13.08 19.57 1.75
N LEU A 607 -11.98 19.70 0.99
CA LEU A 607 -11.10 18.56 0.70
C LEU A 607 -10.55 17.99 2.00
N PRO A 608 -10.64 16.66 2.20
CA PRO A 608 -10.19 16.02 3.45
C PRO A 608 -8.70 16.19 3.73
N TYR A 609 -7.87 16.12 2.68
CA TYR A 609 -6.41 16.25 2.78
C TYR A 609 -5.85 17.03 1.60
N VAL A 610 -4.87 17.86 1.90
CA VAL A 610 -4.06 18.58 0.92
C VAL A 610 -2.58 18.35 1.24
N THR A 611 -1.74 18.27 0.21
CA THR A 611 -0.29 18.22 0.37
C THR A 611 0.42 18.97 -0.74
N ILE A 612 1.50 19.65 -0.39
CA ILE A 612 2.41 20.29 -1.34
C ILE A 612 3.42 19.26 -1.81
N THR A 613 3.70 19.20 -3.10
CA THR A 613 4.59 18.18 -3.68
C THR A 613 5.60 18.84 -4.61
N PRO A 614 6.73 19.35 -4.08
CA PRO A 614 7.80 19.88 -4.91
C PRO A 614 8.57 18.78 -5.62
N THR A 615 9.25 19.16 -6.71
CA THR A 615 10.27 18.36 -7.36
C THR A 615 11.64 18.92 -7.01
N PHE A 616 12.61 18.04 -6.76
CA PHE A 616 13.99 18.42 -6.45
C PHE A 616 14.97 17.34 -6.92
N SER A 617 16.23 17.69 -6.96
CA SER A 617 17.31 16.79 -7.38
C SER A 617 18.36 16.66 -6.27
N ILE A 618 18.98 15.49 -6.17
CA ILE A 618 20.06 15.21 -5.20
C ILE A 618 21.35 14.92 -5.97
N CYS A 619 22.38 15.70 -5.71
CA CYS A 619 23.73 15.44 -6.16
C CYS A 619 24.55 14.78 -5.04
N ASN A 620 25.22 13.68 -5.32
CA ASN A 620 26.04 12.97 -4.30
C ASN A 620 27.18 13.84 -3.72
N SER A 621 27.62 14.90 -4.42
CA SER A 621 28.69 15.79 -3.94
C SER A 621 28.19 17.11 -3.39
N HIS A 622 26.99 17.60 -3.81
CA HIS A 622 26.48 18.93 -3.45
C HIS A 622 25.13 18.88 -2.74
N GLY A 623 24.55 17.66 -2.54
CA GLY A 623 23.29 17.47 -1.83
C GLY A 623 22.08 17.98 -2.62
N TYR A 624 21.16 18.62 -1.93
CA TYR A 624 19.85 19.08 -2.41
C TYR A 624 19.95 20.23 -3.43
N ILE A 625 19.20 20.10 -4.52
CA ILE A 625 19.05 21.11 -5.59
C ILE A 625 17.55 21.26 -5.86
N SER A 626 17.01 22.48 -5.76
CA SER A 626 15.59 22.73 -6.03
C SER A 626 15.26 22.58 -7.51
N GLY A 627 14.18 21.87 -7.84
CA GLY A 627 13.73 21.65 -9.23
C GLY A 627 14.34 20.43 -9.90
N GLU A 628 14.00 20.29 -11.18
CA GLU A 628 14.46 19.19 -12.03
C GLU A 628 15.81 19.48 -12.65
N HIS A 629 16.83 18.78 -12.22
CA HIS A 629 18.19 18.88 -12.74
C HIS A 629 18.74 17.48 -13.01
N PRO A 630 18.72 16.98 -14.25
CA PRO A 630 19.34 15.70 -14.61
C PRO A 630 20.85 15.66 -14.33
N HIS A 631 21.47 16.85 -14.34
CA HIS A 631 22.88 17.06 -14.03
C HIS A 631 23.04 18.19 -13.02
N CYS A 632 23.95 18.02 -12.09
CA CYS A 632 24.28 19.04 -11.10
C CYS A 632 24.83 20.30 -11.78
N PRO A 633 24.26 21.48 -11.49
CA PRO A 633 24.74 22.73 -12.10
C PRO A 633 26.17 23.09 -11.66
N ASP A 634 26.62 22.62 -10.50
CA ASP A 634 27.94 22.94 -9.96
C ASP A 634 29.06 22.01 -10.46
N CYS A 635 28.80 20.71 -10.57
CA CYS A 635 29.85 19.73 -10.94
C CYS A 635 29.53 18.92 -12.22
N GLY A 636 28.36 19.07 -12.83
CA GLY A 636 27.97 18.35 -14.04
C GLY A 636 27.69 16.86 -13.85
N SER A 637 27.80 16.31 -12.65
CA SER A 637 27.47 14.90 -12.37
C SER A 637 25.98 14.64 -12.47
N SER A 638 25.60 13.41 -12.83
CA SER A 638 24.19 12.99 -12.81
C SER A 638 23.62 13.11 -11.40
N THR A 639 22.36 13.49 -11.32
CA THR A 639 21.60 13.64 -10.07
C THR A 639 20.48 12.61 -9.96
N GLU A 640 19.97 12.43 -8.75
CA GLU A 640 18.72 11.71 -8.51
C GLU A 640 17.58 12.71 -8.45
N MET A 641 16.64 12.67 -9.41
CA MET A 641 15.43 13.50 -9.35
C MET A 641 14.41 12.86 -8.43
N TRP A 642 13.88 13.63 -7.48
CA TRP A 642 12.95 13.19 -6.45
C TRP A 642 11.63 13.95 -6.51
N THR A 643 10.54 13.22 -6.40
CA THR A 643 9.20 13.77 -6.19
C THR A 643 8.29 12.71 -5.57
N ARG A 644 7.06 13.06 -5.26
CA ARG A 644 6.08 12.11 -4.73
C ARG A 644 5.56 11.21 -5.85
N VAL A 645 5.70 9.88 -5.69
CA VAL A 645 5.19 8.92 -6.66
C VAL A 645 3.68 8.78 -6.55
N MET A 646 3.17 8.56 -5.35
CA MET A 646 1.71 8.47 -5.08
C MET A 646 1.37 8.76 -3.62
N GLY A 647 2.06 8.68 -2.67
CA GLY A 647 1.80 8.95 -1.26
C GLY A 647 3.09 9.22 -0.51
N TYR A 648 4.23 8.94 -1.13
CA TYR A 648 5.55 9.03 -0.55
C TYR A 648 6.58 9.44 -1.61
N PHE A 649 7.72 9.95 -1.17
CA PHE A 649 8.80 10.41 -2.04
C PHE A 649 9.74 9.27 -2.44
N ARG A 650 10.11 9.23 -3.72
CA ARG A 650 11.14 8.34 -4.26
C ARG A 650 11.86 9.00 -5.43
N PRO A 651 13.06 8.50 -5.78
CA PRO A 651 13.69 8.87 -7.05
C PRO A 651 12.78 8.49 -8.23
N VAL A 652 12.64 9.37 -9.21
CA VAL A 652 11.86 9.11 -10.44
C VAL A 652 12.36 7.86 -11.17
N SER A 653 13.66 7.55 -11.05
CA SER A 653 14.27 6.34 -11.62
C SER A 653 13.62 5.04 -11.12
N SER A 654 13.10 5.03 -9.88
CA SER A 654 12.43 3.86 -9.27
C SER A 654 10.95 3.75 -9.63
N PHE A 655 10.35 4.76 -10.28
CA PHE A 655 8.95 4.76 -10.66
C PHE A 655 8.67 3.64 -11.67
N ASN A 656 7.46 3.05 -11.60
CA ASN A 656 7.00 2.16 -12.66
C ASN A 656 6.75 2.92 -13.95
N THR A 657 6.62 2.18 -15.06
CA THR A 657 6.49 2.75 -16.40
C THR A 657 5.35 3.76 -16.50
N GLY A 658 4.15 3.46 -16.00
CA GLY A 658 3.02 4.39 -16.07
C GLY A 658 3.20 5.63 -15.19
N LYS A 659 3.87 5.50 -14.03
CA LYS A 659 4.19 6.65 -13.19
C LYS A 659 5.29 7.54 -13.76
N LYS A 660 6.17 7.02 -14.59
CA LYS A 660 7.09 7.84 -15.41
C LYS A 660 6.32 8.63 -16.46
N GLY A 661 5.38 7.99 -17.18
CA GLY A 661 4.51 8.67 -18.12
C GLY A 661 3.71 9.80 -17.46
N GLU A 662 3.10 9.54 -16.29
CA GLU A 662 2.41 10.58 -15.52
C GLU A 662 3.34 11.73 -15.12
N PHE A 663 4.57 11.41 -14.67
CA PHE A 663 5.56 12.42 -14.29
C PHE A 663 5.93 13.33 -15.47
N HIS A 664 6.14 12.75 -16.64
CA HIS A 664 6.50 13.51 -17.86
C HIS A 664 5.37 14.44 -18.36
N GLU A 665 4.11 14.13 -18.04
CA GLU A 665 2.95 14.95 -18.40
C GLU A 665 2.54 15.97 -17.33
N ARG A 666 3.18 15.97 -16.13
CA ARG A 666 2.80 16.87 -15.04
C ARG A 666 2.97 18.34 -15.45
N GLN A 667 1.86 19.10 -15.39
CA GLN A 667 1.89 20.55 -15.32
C GLN A 667 1.98 20.99 -13.87
N TYR A 668 3.03 21.74 -13.56
CA TYR A 668 3.25 22.21 -12.21
C TYR A 668 2.39 23.42 -11.90
N PHE A 669 1.92 23.49 -10.64
CA PHE A 669 1.18 24.63 -10.14
C PHE A 669 2.08 25.84 -9.95
N ASP A 670 1.54 27.03 -10.25
CA ASP A 670 2.24 28.31 -10.11
C ASP A 670 1.85 28.97 -8.77
N GLU A 671 2.81 29.09 -7.85
CA GLU A 671 2.58 29.72 -6.55
C GLU A 671 2.14 31.19 -6.64
N ARG A 672 2.46 31.90 -7.74
CA ARG A 672 2.08 33.31 -7.95
C ARG A 672 0.57 33.44 -8.15
N LEU A 673 -0.07 32.44 -8.76
CA LEU A 673 -1.54 32.42 -8.89
C LEU A 673 -2.21 32.21 -7.53
N ALA A 674 -1.55 31.49 -6.61
CA ALA A 674 -2.00 31.34 -5.25
C ALA A 674 -1.97 32.63 -4.41
N ALA A 675 -1.14 33.59 -4.76
CA ALA A 675 -1.01 34.87 -4.07
C ALA A 675 -2.02 35.93 -4.52
N SER A 676 -2.68 35.73 -5.69
CA SER A 676 -3.53 36.72 -6.34
C SER A 676 -5.03 36.61 -6.01
N VAL A 677 -5.45 35.64 -5.20
CA VAL A 677 -6.85 35.38 -4.80
C VAL A 677 -7.12 35.87 -3.36
#